data_6b12d30527d9a15060cfdeec2f10b925
#
_entry.id   6b12d30527d9a15060cfdeec2f10b925
#
_cell.length_a   1.000
_cell.length_b   1.000
_cell.length_c   1.000
_cell.angle_alpha   90.00
_cell.angle_beta   90.00
_cell.angle_gamma   90.00
#
_symmetry.space_group_name_H-M   'P 1'
#
loop_
_entity.id
_entity.type
_entity.pdbx_description
1 polymer ?
#
loop_
_entity_poly.entity_id
_entity_poly.type
_entity_poly.pdbx_seq_one_letter_code
_entity_poly.pdbx_strand_id
1 'polypeptide(L)'
;MLQINMADVMNVIGSLTPYLIAIGVLFVLALIITFAVNKKTVKEVATRKIIHSESWLVALVGIVVAVSMMLSGPLSTLLNNATITKYMLSDTTVSKANELAKEVQSEAITMLKNDDSNLPLANKKVNVFGWGSTNPVYGGTGSGSMSDQYDTVSLLDGMKEAGIETNADLTKLYTDYRADRPVVGMWAQDWTLPEVPADQYSDSLISDAKSFSDEAVVVLTRVGGEGADLPMNMKAECITYENNSKDYEDFKDGESFLQLSQTERDMLDLVTKNFNKVTLVYNGANTFQFDFLNDYPQIKSVVWCPPAGQTGFSALGDVLAGDTNPSGKTSDTFLKDLTQSVSYNNFGKFEYTNMEDKAAKYTGFTGDEVTAIPGFVNYSEGIYVGYKFYETAAAEGAIDYDSMVAFPFGYGLSYTTFEQKLNDVTYKDGKVTVDVTVTNTGDTAGKDVVEVYYNPPYTEGGIEKASANLVGFEKTEKLEPGASEDVTVEFEDDDMASYDYKNAKAYVLEKGDYNISINSDSHTVIGSKKITVDDTITYDSDSNTHNGDQTVATNQFDDAAGDVTYLSRAGHFANYKEATAAPTNFEMSDKAKETFYNNTNYDPSQFNDDSDEMPTTGAKNGLRLADMYGKDYDDADWEKLLDELTFDDMDNLIANGGYGTPAVSSVGKIQLTDADGPASLNNNFTGVGSIGFPASTAFACTWNKDLAKQFGEMIGDMAHDMHVAGWYAPAMNIHRNAFSGRTFEYFSEDSLLSGVMASNEIAGAKEKGVYSFMKHFALNDQETKRTEMLCTWTNEQAMREIYLKPFEMSVKEGGAQAVMSAFNYIGNTYAGGNNVLLNTVLRDEWGFKGFVLTDYFGGYGYQNGDQEIRNGNDSMLATTSITNHITDKSATSVKAMRTAAHNILYTAANSWQYADGEPKVATPIWKTAMYVAWGVTAILVIALEALAIKRYMDRKKAKTEVTA
;
A
#
# COMPACT_ATOMS: atom_id res chain seq x y z
N MET A 1 17.53 5.07 -5.75
CA MET A 1 17.92 6.29 -6.53
C MET A 1 16.65 7.06 -6.80
N LEU A 2 16.55 8.33 -6.43
CA LEU A 2 15.36 9.14 -6.66
C LEU A 2 15.03 9.13 -8.16
N GLN A 3 13.97 8.46 -8.54
CA GLN A 3 13.48 8.55 -9.93
C GLN A 3 12.66 9.83 -10.02
N ILE A 4 13.10 10.77 -10.86
CA ILE A 4 12.45 12.08 -11.02
C ILE A 4 11.21 11.88 -11.88
N ASN A 5 10.04 12.04 -11.29
CA ASN A 5 8.80 12.10 -12.06
C ASN A 5 8.78 13.40 -12.90
N MET A 6 8.67 13.29 -14.21
CA MET A 6 8.66 14.46 -15.11
C MET A 6 7.39 15.30 -14.94
N ALA A 7 6.28 14.69 -14.53
CA ALA A 7 5.06 15.43 -14.21
C ALA A 7 5.28 16.40 -13.05
N ASP A 8 5.98 15.96 -11.98
CA ASP A 8 6.34 16.85 -10.87
C ASP A 8 7.24 18.00 -11.30
N VAL A 9 8.21 17.74 -12.17
CA VAL A 9 9.07 18.79 -12.72
C VAL A 9 8.25 19.84 -13.47
N MET A 10 7.27 19.41 -14.28
CA MET A 10 6.40 20.32 -15.01
C MET A 10 5.46 21.09 -14.09
N ASN A 11 4.94 20.45 -13.07
CA ASN A 11 4.11 21.08 -12.03
C ASN A 11 4.90 22.13 -11.24
N VAL A 12 6.13 21.80 -10.84
CA VAL A 12 7.05 22.76 -10.22
C VAL A 12 7.27 23.97 -11.11
N ILE A 13 7.60 23.76 -12.39
CA ILE A 13 7.77 24.87 -13.35
C ILE A 13 6.49 25.70 -13.47
N GLY A 14 5.32 25.07 -13.51
CA GLY A 14 4.02 25.72 -13.54
C GLY A 14 3.81 26.65 -12.35
N SER A 15 4.05 26.14 -11.13
CA SER A 15 3.90 26.89 -9.87
C SER A 15 4.87 28.07 -9.74
N LEU A 16 6.04 27.99 -10.38
CA LEU A 16 7.03 29.07 -10.37
C LEU A 16 6.76 30.16 -11.42
N THR A 17 5.97 29.88 -12.45
CA THR A 17 5.75 30.77 -13.59
C THR A 17 5.35 32.20 -13.20
N PRO A 18 4.41 32.47 -12.26
CA PRO A 18 4.04 33.83 -11.86
C PRO A 18 5.23 34.64 -11.31
N TYR A 19 6.07 34.00 -10.50
CA TYR A 19 7.25 34.62 -9.90
C TYR A 19 8.31 34.90 -10.94
N LEU A 20 8.55 33.99 -11.87
CA LEU A 20 9.49 34.16 -12.97
C LEU A 20 9.06 35.29 -13.89
N ILE A 21 7.75 35.43 -14.19
CA ILE A 21 7.20 36.55 -14.94
C ILE A 21 7.44 37.87 -14.17
N ALA A 22 7.15 37.92 -12.87
CA ALA A 22 7.38 39.10 -12.03
C ALA A 22 8.84 39.55 -12.07
N ILE A 23 9.77 38.60 -11.89
CA ILE A 23 11.23 38.86 -12.03
C ILE A 23 11.58 39.41 -13.40
N GLY A 24 11.08 38.79 -14.46
CA GLY A 24 11.30 39.24 -15.85
C GLY A 24 10.76 40.64 -16.09
N VAL A 25 9.57 40.94 -15.63
CA VAL A 25 8.93 42.29 -15.74
C VAL A 25 9.77 43.34 -15.03
N LEU A 26 10.18 43.10 -13.78
CA LEU A 26 11.01 44.04 -13.01
C LEU A 26 12.35 44.33 -13.73
N PHE A 27 12.98 43.26 -14.23
CA PHE A 27 14.24 43.42 -14.97
C PHE A 27 14.05 44.22 -16.29
N VAL A 28 13.02 43.90 -17.06
CA VAL A 28 12.70 44.61 -18.34
C VAL A 28 12.33 46.06 -18.07
N LEU A 29 11.56 46.36 -17.01
CA LEU A 29 11.24 47.74 -16.66
C LEU A 29 12.50 48.56 -16.30
N ALA A 30 13.44 47.99 -15.53
CA ALA A 30 14.72 48.66 -15.23
C ALA A 30 15.54 48.93 -16.50
N LEU A 31 15.55 47.98 -17.44
CA LEU A 31 16.16 48.16 -18.77
C LEU A 31 15.47 49.29 -19.58
N ILE A 32 14.14 49.27 -19.68
CA ILE A 32 13.37 50.30 -20.39
C ILE A 32 13.68 51.69 -19.81
N ILE A 33 13.67 51.83 -18.47
CA ILE A 33 14.01 53.11 -17.82
C ILE A 33 15.45 53.52 -18.16
N THR A 34 16.38 52.59 -18.17
CA THR A 34 17.78 52.86 -18.50
C THR A 34 17.95 53.40 -19.95
N PHE A 35 17.20 52.85 -20.91
CA PHE A 35 17.25 53.34 -22.30
C PHE A 35 16.37 54.57 -22.53
N ALA A 36 15.17 54.66 -21.91
CA ALA A 36 14.26 55.79 -22.10
C ALA A 36 14.81 57.08 -21.44
N VAL A 37 15.46 56.97 -20.27
CA VAL A 37 16.07 58.09 -19.57
C VAL A 37 17.48 58.39 -20.14
N ASN A 38 17.51 59.02 -21.28
CA ASN A 38 18.72 59.38 -22.04
C ASN A 38 18.98 60.90 -22.11
N LYS A 39 20.02 61.34 -22.87
CA LYS A 39 20.37 62.77 -23.03
C LYS A 39 19.26 63.59 -23.64
N LYS A 40 18.35 63.00 -24.42
CA LYS A 40 17.24 63.73 -25.09
C LYS A 40 16.06 63.91 -24.13
N THR A 41 15.80 62.92 -23.29
CA THR A 41 14.65 62.91 -22.36
C THR A 41 14.97 63.59 -21.01
N VAL A 42 16.18 63.38 -20.47
CA VAL A 42 16.63 64.01 -19.23
C VAL A 42 18.01 64.62 -19.47
N LYS A 43 18.01 65.93 -19.65
CA LYS A 43 19.22 66.70 -20.00
C LYS A 43 20.24 66.70 -18.85
N GLU A 44 19.78 66.80 -17.61
CA GLU A 44 20.65 66.87 -16.46
C GLU A 44 21.29 65.53 -16.16
N VAL A 45 22.61 65.45 -16.15
CA VAL A 45 23.42 64.25 -15.95
C VAL A 45 23.21 63.65 -14.56
N ALA A 46 23.12 64.53 -13.52
CA ALA A 46 22.93 64.03 -12.13
C ALA A 46 21.59 63.31 -12.01
N THR A 47 20.49 63.93 -12.43
CA THR A 47 19.14 63.39 -12.41
C THR A 47 19.02 62.13 -13.25
N ARG A 48 19.61 62.11 -14.44
CA ARG A 48 19.58 60.88 -15.28
C ARG A 48 20.26 59.69 -14.58
N LYS A 49 21.42 59.89 -13.99
CA LYS A 49 22.21 58.84 -13.34
C LYS A 49 21.59 58.33 -12.06
N ILE A 50 20.91 59.20 -11.27
CA ILE A 50 20.20 58.74 -10.09
C ILE A 50 18.99 57.97 -10.48
N ILE A 51 18.19 58.37 -11.48
CA ILE A 51 17.04 57.59 -11.94
C ILE A 51 17.49 56.18 -12.40
N HIS A 52 18.59 56.07 -13.09
CA HIS A 52 19.11 54.74 -13.48
C HIS A 52 19.52 53.93 -12.23
N SER A 53 20.20 54.51 -11.24
CA SER A 53 20.58 53.81 -10.02
C SER A 53 19.38 53.34 -9.27
N GLU A 54 18.40 54.19 -9.03
CA GLU A 54 17.17 53.90 -8.32
C GLU A 54 16.33 52.81 -8.99
N SER A 55 16.19 52.86 -10.32
CA SER A 55 15.45 51.87 -11.07
C SER A 55 16.05 50.46 -10.93
N TRP A 56 17.37 50.33 -10.90
CA TRP A 56 18.04 49.05 -10.67
C TRP A 56 18.01 48.59 -9.21
N LEU A 57 18.06 49.55 -8.25
CA LEU A 57 17.89 49.21 -6.81
C LEU A 57 16.47 48.70 -6.52
N VAL A 58 15.44 49.35 -7.09
CA VAL A 58 14.06 48.89 -6.94
C VAL A 58 13.85 47.53 -7.59
N ALA A 59 14.44 47.31 -8.79
CA ALA A 59 14.38 46.02 -9.44
C ALA A 59 15.08 44.91 -8.61
N LEU A 60 16.25 45.21 -8.05
CA LEU A 60 16.97 44.26 -7.16
C LEU A 60 16.11 43.86 -5.95
N VAL A 61 15.56 44.86 -5.25
CA VAL A 61 14.70 44.57 -4.07
C VAL A 61 13.47 43.76 -4.49
N GLY A 62 12.79 44.14 -5.56
CA GLY A 62 11.63 43.44 -6.09
C GLY A 62 11.93 42.00 -6.50
N ILE A 63 13.09 41.76 -7.13
CA ILE A 63 13.55 40.42 -7.51
C ILE A 63 13.82 39.56 -6.26
N VAL A 64 14.53 40.13 -5.25
CA VAL A 64 14.79 39.40 -3.98
C VAL A 64 13.47 39.08 -3.28
N VAL A 65 12.51 39.98 -3.26
CA VAL A 65 11.17 39.69 -2.69
C VAL A 65 10.47 38.57 -3.48
N ALA A 66 10.46 38.65 -4.83
CA ALA A 66 9.82 37.63 -5.65
C ALA A 66 10.49 36.24 -5.47
N VAL A 67 11.82 36.18 -5.42
CA VAL A 67 12.54 34.93 -5.13
C VAL A 67 12.21 34.43 -3.72
N SER A 68 12.15 35.30 -2.74
CA SER A 68 11.79 34.91 -1.36
C SER A 68 10.36 34.37 -1.26
N MET A 69 9.41 34.98 -1.95
CA MET A 69 8.03 34.48 -2.03
C MET A 69 7.96 33.11 -2.74
N MET A 70 8.73 32.93 -3.80
CA MET A 70 8.86 31.66 -4.51
C MET A 70 9.39 30.54 -3.59
N LEU A 71 10.48 30.82 -2.84
CA LEU A 71 11.10 29.86 -1.95
C LEU A 71 10.23 29.57 -0.70
N SER A 72 9.53 30.58 -0.17
CA SER A 72 8.68 30.44 1.04
C SER A 72 7.24 30.02 0.74
N GLY A 73 6.83 30.03 -0.51
CA GLY A 73 5.53 29.59 -1.00
C GLY A 73 5.64 28.22 -1.69
N PRO A 74 5.53 28.15 -3.03
CA PRO A 74 5.39 26.89 -3.77
C PRO A 74 6.54 25.92 -3.59
N LEU A 75 7.75 26.39 -3.25
CA LEU A 75 8.91 25.51 -3.04
C LEU A 75 9.16 25.16 -1.56
N SER A 76 8.40 25.72 -0.63
CA SER A 76 8.74 25.59 0.81
C SER A 76 8.71 24.15 1.29
N THR A 77 7.70 23.38 0.94
CA THR A 77 7.56 21.97 1.34
C THR A 77 8.65 21.11 0.70
N LEU A 78 8.87 21.27 -0.60
CA LEU A 78 9.93 20.57 -1.31
C LEU A 78 11.33 20.88 -0.71
N LEU A 79 11.62 22.14 -0.43
CA LEU A 79 12.89 22.56 0.18
C LEU A 79 13.02 22.03 1.61
N ASN A 80 11.94 22.03 2.38
CA ASN A 80 11.97 21.47 3.73
C ASN A 80 12.27 19.96 3.65
N ASN A 81 11.56 19.20 2.81
CA ASN A 81 11.77 17.77 2.65
C ASN A 81 13.19 17.45 2.13
N ALA A 82 13.68 18.21 1.12
CA ALA A 82 15.01 18.01 0.56
C ALA A 82 16.17 18.39 1.50
N THR A 83 15.92 19.25 2.49
CA THR A 83 16.94 19.74 3.45
C THR A 83 16.73 19.22 4.87
N ILE A 84 15.80 18.27 5.07
CA ILE A 84 15.58 17.65 6.36
C ILE A 84 16.86 16.95 6.85
N THR A 85 17.10 16.97 8.14
CA THR A 85 18.22 16.24 8.72
C THR A 85 18.01 14.75 8.50
N LYS A 86 19.04 14.07 7.99
CA LYS A 86 19.01 12.62 7.82
C LYS A 86 19.29 11.98 9.17
N TYR A 87 18.28 11.37 9.74
CA TYR A 87 18.38 10.58 10.94
C TYR A 87 18.46 9.10 10.58
N MET A 88 19.41 8.40 11.15
CA MET A 88 19.62 6.96 10.93
C MET A 88 19.18 6.20 12.17
N LEU A 89 18.86 4.92 11.99
CA LEU A 89 18.56 4.04 13.11
C LEU A 89 19.74 3.90 14.07
N SER A 90 19.44 3.77 15.35
CA SER A 90 20.46 3.40 16.35
C SER A 90 20.85 1.93 16.19
N ASP A 91 22.08 1.58 16.56
CA ASP A 91 22.56 0.19 16.50
C ASP A 91 21.63 -0.77 17.27
N THR A 92 21.02 -0.31 18.35
CA THR A 92 20.08 -1.10 19.15
C THR A 92 18.79 -1.38 18.38
N THR A 93 18.24 -0.38 17.68
CA THR A 93 17.04 -0.53 16.85
C THR A 93 17.32 -1.46 15.67
N VAL A 94 18.47 -1.30 15.01
CA VAL A 94 18.92 -2.18 13.93
C VAL A 94 18.97 -3.64 14.38
N SER A 95 19.60 -3.92 15.55
CA SER A 95 19.70 -5.30 16.06
C SER A 95 18.33 -5.91 16.33
N LYS A 96 17.47 -5.18 17.04
CA LYS A 96 16.12 -5.66 17.37
C LYS A 96 15.24 -5.87 16.10
N ALA A 97 15.33 -4.93 15.15
CA ALA A 97 14.58 -5.04 13.91
C ALA A 97 15.01 -6.26 13.08
N ASN A 98 16.31 -6.52 12.99
CA ASN A 98 16.83 -7.71 12.30
C ASN A 98 16.43 -9.02 13.00
N GLU A 99 16.45 -9.05 14.34
CA GLU A 99 15.99 -10.21 15.12
C GLU A 99 14.51 -10.50 14.87
N LEU A 100 13.66 -9.47 14.96
CA LEU A 100 12.22 -9.61 14.70
C LEU A 100 11.93 -9.97 13.24
N ALA A 101 12.63 -9.39 12.26
CA ALA A 101 12.47 -9.72 10.84
C ALA A 101 12.79 -11.21 10.56
N LYS A 102 13.85 -11.73 11.20
CA LYS A 102 14.17 -13.17 11.14
C LYS A 102 13.09 -14.02 11.79
N GLU A 103 12.54 -13.60 12.94
CA GLU A 103 11.48 -14.33 13.64
C GLU A 103 10.20 -14.40 12.80
N VAL A 104 9.76 -13.26 12.23
CA VAL A 104 8.61 -13.20 11.31
C VAL A 104 8.80 -14.17 10.16
N GLN A 105 9.95 -14.15 9.49
CA GLN A 105 10.21 -15.06 8.37
C GLN A 105 10.26 -16.54 8.81
N SER A 106 10.77 -16.82 10.02
CA SER A 106 10.80 -18.17 10.57
C SER A 106 9.41 -18.78 10.71
N GLU A 107 8.42 -17.96 11.08
CA GLU A 107 7.03 -18.36 11.21
C GLU A 107 6.23 -18.26 9.91
N ALA A 108 6.73 -17.50 8.92
CA ALA A 108 6.08 -17.33 7.62
C ALA A 108 6.41 -18.44 6.61
N ILE A 109 7.61 -19.03 6.69
CA ILE A 109 8.02 -20.10 5.77
C ILE A 109 7.04 -21.27 5.89
N THR A 110 6.39 -21.57 4.76
CA THR A 110 5.30 -22.55 4.68
C THR A 110 5.79 -23.81 3.94
N MET A 111 5.78 -24.93 4.63
CA MET A 111 6.12 -26.21 4.02
C MET A 111 4.87 -26.81 3.36
N LEU A 112 4.85 -26.84 2.03
CA LEU A 112 3.71 -27.32 1.23
C LEU A 112 3.73 -28.83 0.99
N LYS A 113 4.92 -29.45 0.99
CA LYS A 113 5.12 -30.88 0.75
C LYS A 113 6.38 -31.35 1.47
N ASN A 114 6.34 -32.57 2.05
CA ASN A 114 7.53 -33.19 2.65
C ASN A 114 7.41 -34.72 2.64
N ASP A 115 7.50 -35.32 1.44
CA ASP A 115 7.45 -36.76 1.27
C ASP A 115 8.73 -37.45 1.80
N ASP A 116 8.55 -38.62 2.38
CA ASP A 116 9.65 -39.42 2.90
C ASP A 116 10.50 -38.72 3.98
N SER A 117 9.99 -37.65 4.60
CA SER A 117 10.73 -36.80 5.56
C SER A 117 12.05 -36.28 4.93
N ASN A 118 11.99 -35.80 3.68
CA ASN A 118 13.13 -35.28 2.95
C ASN A 118 13.73 -34.02 3.57
N LEU A 119 12.90 -33.20 4.22
CA LEU A 119 13.35 -32.12 5.09
C LEU A 119 13.11 -32.52 6.56
N PRO A 120 13.99 -32.05 7.48
CA PRO A 120 15.18 -31.24 7.26
C PRO A 120 16.26 -32.02 6.50
N LEU A 121 17.19 -31.30 5.85
CA LEU A 121 18.27 -31.87 5.07
C LEU A 121 19.09 -32.86 5.90
N ALA A 122 19.25 -34.11 5.42
CA ALA A 122 19.94 -35.15 6.16
C ALA A 122 21.44 -34.86 6.31
N ASN A 123 22.01 -34.19 5.31
CA ASN A 123 23.40 -33.77 5.30
C ASN A 123 23.46 -32.26 5.17
N LYS A 124 24.32 -31.59 5.95
CA LYS A 124 24.53 -30.14 5.77
C LYS A 124 25.42 -29.84 4.55
N LYS A 125 25.15 -30.53 3.41
CA LYS A 125 25.77 -30.33 2.09
C LYS A 125 24.72 -30.53 1.01
N VAL A 126 24.52 -29.52 0.15
CA VAL A 126 23.46 -29.56 -0.86
C VAL A 126 23.88 -28.87 -2.16
N ASN A 127 23.41 -29.38 -3.28
CA ASN A 127 23.52 -28.72 -4.57
C ASN A 127 22.35 -27.77 -4.74
N VAL A 128 22.62 -26.47 -4.90
CA VAL A 128 21.57 -25.45 -5.10
C VAL A 128 21.51 -25.10 -6.58
N PHE A 129 20.37 -25.36 -7.19
CA PHE A 129 20.03 -25.05 -8.57
C PHE A 129 19.05 -23.92 -8.68
N GLY A 130 18.98 -23.31 -9.87
CA GLY A 130 18.11 -22.20 -10.19
C GLY A 130 18.81 -20.84 -10.00
N TRP A 131 18.68 -19.99 -11.02
CA TRP A 131 19.25 -18.63 -11.00
C TRP A 131 18.74 -17.81 -9.81
N GLY A 132 17.51 -18.06 -9.38
CA GLY A 132 16.90 -17.47 -8.17
C GLY A 132 17.72 -17.66 -6.90
N SER A 133 18.59 -18.67 -6.83
CA SER A 133 19.44 -18.92 -5.66
C SER A 133 20.49 -17.83 -5.42
N THR A 134 20.98 -17.20 -6.49
CA THR A 134 21.93 -16.08 -6.45
C THR A 134 21.25 -14.72 -6.55
N ASN A 135 20.00 -14.71 -6.94
CA ASN A 135 19.17 -13.51 -7.10
C ASN A 135 17.77 -13.69 -6.46
N PRO A 136 17.69 -13.90 -5.15
CA PRO A 136 16.41 -14.10 -4.47
C PRO A 136 15.58 -12.83 -4.42
N VAL A 137 14.29 -12.96 -4.10
CA VAL A 137 13.35 -11.85 -3.92
C VAL A 137 13.29 -11.50 -2.43
N TYR A 138 13.77 -10.32 -2.09
CA TYR A 138 13.75 -9.79 -0.73
C TYR A 138 12.44 -9.05 -0.43
N GLY A 139 11.87 -8.37 -1.43
CA GLY A 139 10.63 -7.59 -1.36
C GLY A 139 10.13 -7.30 -2.77
N GLY A 140 9.03 -6.59 -2.91
CA GLY A 140 8.57 -6.08 -4.20
C GLY A 140 9.29 -4.79 -4.60
N THR A 141 8.83 -4.21 -5.70
CA THR A 141 9.37 -2.95 -6.25
C THR A 141 8.33 -1.84 -6.18
N GLY A 142 8.75 -0.58 -6.23
CA GLY A 142 7.88 0.58 -6.15
C GLY A 142 8.07 1.36 -4.84
N SER A 143 7.03 2.04 -4.37
CA SER A 143 7.04 2.82 -3.13
C SER A 143 7.30 1.97 -1.89
N GLY A 144 6.82 0.72 -1.89
CA GLY A 144 7.06 -0.29 -0.85
C GLY A 144 8.39 -1.04 -0.96
N SER A 145 9.32 -0.62 -1.83
CA SER A 145 10.64 -1.27 -1.97
C SER A 145 11.52 -1.06 -0.75
N MET A 146 12.38 -2.03 -0.46
CA MET A 146 13.34 -1.93 0.64
C MET A 146 14.43 -0.88 0.37
N SER A 147 14.98 -0.31 1.45
CA SER A 147 16.17 0.54 1.40
C SER A 147 17.44 -0.28 1.17
N ASP A 148 18.38 0.26 0.42
CA ASP A 148 19.71 -0.31 0.17
C ASP A 148 20.76 0.16 1.21
N GLN A 149 20.33 0.80 2.29
CA GLN A 149 21.24 1.38 3.30
C GLN A 149 21.73 0.38 4.33
N TYR A 150 21.06 -0.76 4.43
CA TYR A 150 21.43 -1.82 5.38
C TYR A 150 21.76 -3.10 4.63
N ASP A 151 22.70 -3.87 5.18
CA ASP A 151 23.15 -5.13 4.59
C ASP A 151 22.01 -6.15 4.55
N THR A 152 21.94 -6.92 3.47
CA THR A 152 21.00 -8.05 3.31
C THR A 152 21.73 -9.37 3.50
N VAL A 153 21.04 -10.33 4.10
CA VAL A 153 21.49 -11.73 4.12
C VAL A 153 20.99 -12.41 2.84
N SER A 154 21.91 -12.88 1.98
CA SER A 154 21.51 -13.61 0.79
C SER A 154 20.99 -15.02 1.14
N LEU A 155 20.23 -15.65 0.23
CA LEU A 155 19.75 -17.02 0.42
C LEU A 155 20.88 -17.99 0.72
N LEU A 156 21.98 -17.89 -0.03
CA LEU A 156 23.16 -18.75 0.17
C LEU A 156 23.92 -18.43 1.46
N ASP A 157 23.96 -17.15 1.89
CA ASP A 157 24.55 -16.77 3.18
C ASP A 157 23.70 -17.29 4.34
N GLY A 158 22.36 -17.21 4.25
CA GLY A 158 21.46 -17.78 5.25
C GLY A 158 21.64 -19.29 5.40
N MET A 159 21.77 -20.01 4.29
CA MET A 159 22.12 -21.45 4.34
C MET A 159 23.48 -21.69 5.00
N LYS A 160 24.47 -20.87 4.68
CA LYS A 160 25.81 -20.97 5.28
C LYS A 160 25.79 -20.68 6.78
N GLU A 161 25.04 -19.68 7.26
CA GLU A 161 24.85 -19.38 8.66
C GLU A 161 24.29 -20.57 9.44
N ALA A 162 23.34 -21.32 8.85
CA ALA A 162 22.79 -22.56 9.39
C ALA A 162 23.74 -23.76 9.25
N GLY A 163 24.96 -23.54 8.77
CA GLY A 163 26.01 -24.56 8.60
C GLY A 163 25.80 -25.48 7.39
N ILE A 164 24.98 -25.07 6.41
CA ILE A 164 24.79 -25.78 5.15
C ILE A 164 25.87 -25.37 4.15
N GLU A 165 26.66 -26.36 3.67
CA GLU A 165 27.65 -26.16 2.63
C GLU A 165 26.98 -26.29 1.25
N THR A 166 27.11 -25.29 0.39
CA THR A 166 26.54 -25.24 -0.94
C THR A 166 27.63 -25.48 -2.02
N ASN A 167 27.26 -26.00 -3.16
CA ASN A 167 28.18 -26.24 -4.25
C ASN A 167 28.62 -24.94 -4.95
N ALA A 168 29.90 -24.58 -4.77
CA ALA A 168 30.45 -23.32 -5.26
C ALA A 168 30.50 -23.23 -6.81
N ASP A 169 30.62 -24.34 -7.49
CA ASP A 169 30.70 -24.36 -8.97
C ASP A 169 29.31 -24.06 -9.58
N LEU A 170 28.25 -24.55 -8.95
CA LEU A 170 26.88 -24.19 -9.33
C LEU A 170 26.61 -22.70 -9.04
N THR A 171 26.96 -22.22 -7.85
CA THR A 171 26.85 -20.77 -7.51
C THR A 171 27.56 -19.92 -8.56
N LYS A 172 28.78 -20.33 -8.95
CA LYS A 172 29.55 -19.60 -9.97
C LYS A 172 28.87 -19.62 -11.34
N LEU A 173 28.25 -20.72 -11.74
CA LEU A 173 27.51 -20.80 -13.00
C LEU A 173 26.43 -19.76 -13.08
N TYR A 174 25.58 -19.64 -12.03
CA TYR A 174 24.47 -18.69 -11.99
C TYR A 174 24.94 -17.24 -11.91
N THR A 175 25.95 -16.95 -11.09
CA THR A 175 26.53 -15.60 -10.97
C THR A 175 27.17 -15.15 -12.28
N ASP A 176 27.90 -16.03 -12.98
CA ASP A 176 28.54 -15.71 -14.26
C ASP A 176 27.51 -15.57 -15.39
N TYR A 177 26.35 -16.24 -15.31
CA TYR A 177 25.31 -16.18 -16.33
C TYR A 177 24.65 -14.79 -16.35
N ARG A 178 24.16 -14.32 -15.22
CA ARG A 178 23.59 -12.97 -15.07
C ARG A 178 23.66 -12.53 -13.61
N ALA A 179 24.24 -11.34 -13.38
CA ALA A 179 24.38 -10.82 -12.04
C ALA A 179 23.14 -10.08 -11.55
N ASP A 180 22.47 -9.33 -12.44
CA ASP A 180 21.40 -8.41 -12.05
C ASP A 180 20.02 -8.98 -12.42
N ARG A 181 19.05 -8.82 -11.49
CA ARG A 181 17.64 -9.13 -11.72
C ARG A 181 17.02 -8.13 -12.71
N PRO A 182 16.21 -8.60 -13.69
CA PRO A 182 15.39 -7.73 -14.52
C PRO A 182 14.48 -6.83 -13.68
N VAL A 183 14.29 -5.59 -14.11
CA VAL A 183 13.52 -4.60 -13.36
C VAL A 183 12.04 -4.71 -13.73
N VAL A 184 11.20 -4.91 -12.74
CA VAL A 184 9.74 -4.93 -12.86
C VAL A 184 9.16 -3.86 -11.93
N GLY A 185 8.31 -2.98 -12.44
CA GLY A 185 7.64 -1.94 -11.66
C GLY A 185 7.20 -0.75 -12.51
N MET A 186 6.83 0.35 -11.89
CA MET A 186 6.29 1.56 -12.55
C MET A 186 7.17 2.13 -13.67
N TRP A 187 8.50 2.00 -13.54
CA TRP A 187 9.47 2.67 -14.42
C TRP A 187 9.99 1.80 -15.55
N ALA A 188 9.91 0.49 -15.37
CA ALA A 188 10.35 -0.48 -16.36
C ALA A 188 9.67 -1.83 -16.10
N GLN A 189 9.33 -2.53 -17.16
CA GLN A 189 8.69 -3.85 -17.08
C GLN A 189 9.46 -4.81 -17.99
N ASP A 190 10.59 -5.31 -17.50
CA ASP A 190 11.35 -6.40 -18.11
C ASP A 190 10.95 -7.73 -17.43
N TRP A 191 10.07 -8.48 -18.09
CA TRP A 191 9.53 -9.73 -17.59
C TRP A 191 10.40 -10.95 -17.87
N THR A 192 11.67 -10.74 -18.20
CA THR A 192 12.65 -11.81 -18.39
C THR A 192 12.77 -12.64 -17.10
N LEU A 193 12.65 -13.95 -17.22
CA LEU A 193 12.98 -14.92 -16.16
C LEU A 193 14.33 -15.53 -16.47
N PRO A 194 15.43 -15.01 -15.93
CA PRO A 194 16.74 -15.57 -16.18
C PRO A 194 16.84 -16.99 -15.60
N GLU A 195 17.22 -17.93 -16.42
CA GLU A 195 17.61 -19.28 -16.01
C GLU A 195 18.64 -19.84 -16.98
N VAL A 196 19.57 -20.65 -16.47
CA VAL A 196 20.66 -21.22 -17.27
C VAL A 196 20.14 -22.33 -18.17
N PRO A 197 20.27 -22.23 -19.50
CA PRO A 197 19.89 -23.30 -20.40
C PRO A 197 20.59 -24.65 -20.07
N ALA A 198 19.83 -25.74 -20.17
CA ALA A 198 20.30 -27.06 -19.75
C ALA A 198 21.59 -27.52 -20.45
N ASP A 199 21.87 -27.06 -21.67
CA ASP A 199 23.09 -27.37 -22.45
C ASP A 199 24.36 -26.68 -21.90
N GLN A 200 24.20 -25.69 -21.00
CA GLN A 200 25.33 -25.04 -20.34
C GLN A 200 25.81 -25.77 -19.07
N TYR A 201 25.05 -26.76 -18.60
CA TYR A 201 25.50 -27.66 -17.53
C TYR A 201 26.37 -28.74 -18.10
N SER A 202 27.68 -28.58 -18.00
CA SER A 202 28.60 -29.62 -18.51
C SER A 202 28.45 -30.96 -17.77
N ASP A 203 28.71 -32.06 -18.43
CA ASP A 203 28.70 -33.41 -17.84
C ASP A 203 29.64 -33.51 -16.62
N SER A 204 30.76 -32.78 -16.63
CA SER A 204 31.67 -32.71 -15.50
C SER A 204 31.04 -31.98 -14.30
N LEU A 205 30.38 -30.84 -14.52
CA LEU A 205 29.68 -30.09 -13.45
C LEU A 205 28.63 -30.95 -12.76
N ILE A 206 27.82 -31.68 -13.54
CA ILE A 206 26.79 -32.57 -12.99
C ILE A 206 27.40 -33.76 -12.25
N SER A 207 28.49 -34.35 -12.80
CA SER A 207 29.21 -35.44 -12.13
C SER A 207 29.82 -34.98 -10.80
N ASP A 208 30.41 -33.78 -10.76
CA ASP A 208 31.00 -33.21 -9.57
C ASP A 208 29.89 -32.83 -8.54
N ALA A 209 28.75 -32.31 -8.99
CA ALA A 209 27.60 -32.04 -8.14
C ALA A 209 27.08 -33.35 -7.49
N LYS A 210 26.94 -34.44 -8.25
CA LYS A 210 26.54 -35.73 -7.68
C LYS A 210 27.55 -36.29 -6.68
N SER A 211 28.83 -35.99 -6.87
CA SER A 211 29.90 -36.37 -5.94
C SER A 211 29.90 -35.51 -4.68
N PHE A 212 29.44 -34.28 -4.78
CA PHE A 212 29.32 -33.32 -3.69
C PHE A 212 28.19 -33.67 -2.72
N SER A 213 26.96 -33.92 -3.23
CA SER A 213 25.80 -34.32 -2.43
C SER A 213 24.78 -35.08 -3.29
N ASP A 214 24.00 -35.98 -2.66
CA ASP A 214 22.82 -36.63 -3.26
C ASP A 214 21.52 -35.80 -3.09
N GLU A 215 21.60 -34.69 -2.38
CA GLU A 215 20.50 -33.77 -2.14
C GLU A 215 20.62 -32.53 -3.04
N ALA A 216 19.49 -32.08 -3.57
CA ALA A 216 19.40 -30.88 -4.40
C ALA A 216 18.28 -29.96 -3.88
N VAL A 217 18.55 -28.66 -3.88
CA VAL A 217 17.55 -27.59 -3.69
C VAL A 217 17.40 -26.84 -5.00
N VAL A 218 16.20 -26.67 -5.48
CA VAL A 218 15.87 -25.84 -6.65
C VAL A 218 15.16 -24.59 -6.18
N VAL A 219 15.62 -23.42 -6.61
CA VAL A 219 15.02 -22.12 -6.22
C VAL A 219 14.37 -21.46 -7.43
N LEU A 220 13.05 -21.32 -7.37
CA LEU A 220 12.26 -20.54 -8.34
C LEU A 220 11.85 -19.23 -7.73
N THR A 221 11.92 -18.14 -8.51
CA THR A 221 11.57 -16.81 -8.01
C THR A 221 10.57 -16.11 -8.92
N ARG A 222 9.62 -15.38 -8.32
CA ARG A 222 8.73 -14.44 -9.02
C ARG A 222 8.65 -13.13 -8.23
N VAL A 223 8.77 -12.00 -8.92
CA VAL A 223 8.72 -10.69 -8.33
C VAL A 223 7.49 -9.93 -8.84
N GLY A 224 6.74 -9.32 -7.92
CA GLY A 224 5.70 -8.34 -8.20
C GLY A 224 6.20 -6.92 -7.96
N GLY A 225 5.52 -5.94 -8.53
CA GLY A 225 5.90 -4.54 -8.38
C GLY A 225 4.73 -3.58 -8.58
N GLU A 226 4.82 -2.45 -7.92
CA GLU A 226 3.85 -1.37 -8.08
C GLU A 226 3.82 -0.87 -9.53
N GLY A 227 2.61 -0.66 -10.07
CA GLY A 227 2.39 -0.23 -11.45
C GLY A 227 2.55 -1.34 -12.50
N ALA A 228 2.69 -2.60 -12.08
CA ALA A 228 2.99 -3.71 -12.99
C ALA A 228 2.31 -5.01 -12.52
N ASP A 229 1.08 -5.27 -12.99
CA ASP A 229 0.47 -6.59 -12.84
C ASP A 229 1.26 -7.66 -13.61
N LEU A 230 1.31 -8.86 -13.04
CA LEU A 230 2.07 -9.96 -13.62
C LEU A 230 1.42 -10.44 -14.94
N PRO A 231 2.19 -10.77 -15.97
CA PRO A 231 1.62 -11.19 -17.25
C PRO A 231 0.81 -12.50 -17.17
N MET A 232 -0.46 -12.41 -17.53
CA MET A 232 -1.36 -13.55 -17.69
C MET A 232 -1.07 -14.33 -18.99
N ASN A 233 -0.41 -13.70 -19.95
CA ASN A 233 0.09 -14.31 -21.18
C ASN A 233 1.40 -13.64 -21.56
N MET A 234 2.50 -14.39 -21.48
CA MET A 234 3.85 -13.90 -21.79
C MET A 234 4.05 -13.53 -23.27
N LYS A 235 3.15 -13.94 -24.14
CA LYS A 235 3.18 -13.60 -25.58
C LYS A 235 2.25 -12.42 -25.93
N ALA A 236 1.63 -11.78 -24.97
CA ALA A 236 0.83 -10.59 -25.22
C ALA A 236 1.71 -9.46 -25.81
N GLU A 237 1.16 -8.67 -26.74
CA GLU A 237 1.90 -7.64 -27.50
C GLU A 237 2.61 -6.59 -26.62
N CYS A 238 2.06 -6.31 -25.43
CA CYS A 238 2.64 -5.33 -24.49
C CYS A 238 3.72 -5.93 -23.55
N ILE A 239 3.96 -7.23 -23.59
CA ILE A 239 4.90 -7.90 -22.68
C ILE A 239 6.28 -7.99 -23.34
N THR A 240 7.28 -7.53 -22.60
CA THR A 240 8.68 -7.55 -23.03
C THR A 240 9.50 -8.49 -22.16
N TYR A 241 10.17 -9.46 -22.77
CA TYR A 241 11.14 -10.33 -22.13
C TYR A 241 12.16 -10.88 -23.14
N GLU A 242 13.30 -11.36 -22.65
CA GLU A 242 14.33 -12.03 -23.43
C GLU A 242 14.29 -13.54 -23.20
N ASN A 243 14.38 -14.34 -24.26
CA ASN A 243 14.53 -15.79 -24.14
C ASN A 243 15.94 -16.15 -23.62
N ASN A 244 16.03 -17.15 -22.77
CA ASN A 244 17.30 -17.66 -22.25
C ASN A 244 18.10 -18.43 -23.29
N SER A 245 17.44 -18.98 -24.32
CA SER A 245 18.04 -19.69 -25.42
C SER A 245 17.65 -19.11 -26.77
N LYS A 246 18.48 -19.31 -27.78
CA LYS A 246 18.18 -19.01 -29.19
C LYS A 246 17.49 -20.16 -29.91
N ASP A 247 17.51 -21.36 -29.33
CA ASP A 247 17.03 -22.58 -29.93
C ASP A 247 15.56 -22.88 -29.63
N TYR A 248 15.00 -22.21 -28.63
CA TYR A 248 13.58 -22.32 -28.22
C TYR A 248 13.06 -21.03 -27.55
N GLU A 249 11.77 -20.93 -27.45
CA GLU A 249 11.10 -19.85 -26.72
C GLU A 249 10.76 -20.30 -25.29
N ASP A 250 10.98 -19.43 -24.32
CA ASP A 250 10.70 -19.72 -22.90
C ASP A 250 9.22 -19.88 -22.59
N PHE A 251 8.36 -19.24 -23.38
CA PHE A 251 6.91 -19.31 -23.19
C PHE A 251 6.18 -19.51 -24.51
N LYS A 252 5.09 -20.26 -24.46
CA LYS A 252 4.10 -20.39 -25.53
C LYS A 252 2.98 -19.37 -25.35
N ASP A 253 2.17 -19.17 -26.38
CA ASP A 253 0.97 -18.34 -26.29
C ASP A 253 0.00 -18.92 -25.25
N GLY A 254 -0.49 -18.07 -24.35
CA GLY A 254 -1.35 -18.43 -23.22
C GLY A 254 -0.60 -18.87 -21.95
N GLU A 255 0.73 -19.06 -21.99
CA GLU A 255 1.50 -19.31 -20.77
C GLU A 255 1.77 -17.99 -20.00
N SER A 256 1.62 -18.04 -18.68
CA SER A 256 1.73 -16.90 -17.79
C SER A 256 3.10 -16.80 -17.11
N PHE A 257 3.37 -15.65 -16.51
CA PHE A 257 4.56 -15.43 -15.68
C PHE A 257 4.59 -16.32 -14.41
N LEU A 258 3.43 -16.77 -13.94
CA LEU A 258 3.28 -17.62 -12.74
C LEU A 258 3.32 -19.13 -13.05
N GLN A 259 3.81 -19.49 -14.22
CA GLN A 259 4.11 -20.87 -14.64
C GLN A 259 5.62 -21.07 -14.84
N LEU A 260 6.04 -22.31 -14.99
CA LEU A 260 7.43 -22.61 -15.37
C LEU A 260 7.71 -22.13 -16.80
N SER A 261 8.83 -21.42 -16.99
CA SER A 261 9.38 -21.22 -18.35
C SER A 261 9.92 -22.53 -18.92
N GLN A 262 10.15 -22.58 -20.22
CA GLN A 262 10.76 -23.75 -20.84
C GLN A 262 12.15 -24.04 -20.26
N THR A 263 12.95 -22.99 -20.03
CA THR A 263 14.30 -23.17 -19.45
C THR A 263 14.24 -23.68 -18.01
N GLU A 264 13.27 -23.24 -17.21
CA GLU A 264 13.04 -23.79 -15.86
C GLU A 264 12.60 -25.26 -15.92
N ARG A 265 11.75 -25.65 -16.88
CA ARG A 265 11.38 -27.06 -17.11
C ARG A 265 12.59 -27.90 -17.48
N ASP A 266 13.40 -27.43 -18.41
CA ASP A 266 14.62 -28.16 -18.85
C ASP A 266 15.63 -28.33 -17.71
N MET A 267 15.75 -27.32 -16.83
CA MET A 267 16.54 -27.39 -15.60
C MET A 267 15.97 -28.41 -14.61
N LEU A 268 14.65 -28.43 -14.38
CA LEU A 268 14.01 -29.46 -13.54
C LEU A 268 14.19 -30.86 -14.10
N ASP A 269 14.04 -31.06 -15.42
CA ASP A 269 14.31 -32.33 -16.09
C ASP A 269 15.76 -32.80 -15.85
N LEU A 270 16.71 -31.87 -15.96
CA LEU A 270 18.13 -32.17 -15.69
C LEU A 270 18.35 -32.56 -14.22
N VAL A 271 17.80 -31.79 -13.29
CA VAL A 271 17.97 -32.04 -11.85
C VAL A 271 17.31 -33.35 -11.43
N THR A 272 16.06 -33.58 -11.80
CA THR A 272 15.31 -34.78 -11.39
C THR A 272 15.79 -36.06 -12.06
N LYS A 273 16.42 -35.95 -13.20
CA LYS A 273 17.15 -37.07 -13.82
C LYS A 273 18.39 -37.50 -13.02
N ASN A 274 19.01 -36.59 -12.30
CA ASN A 274 20.29 -36.83 -11.62
C ASN A 274 20.20 -36.97 -10.11
N PHE A 275 19.14 -36.41 -9.50
CA PHE A 275 18.88 -36.38 -8.05
C PHE A 275 17.50 -36.93 -7.74
N ASN A 276 17.37 -37.70 -6.65
CA ASN A 276 16.10 -38.29 -6.20
C ASN A 276 15.55 -37.62 -4.94
N LYS A 277 16.34 -36.75 -4.32
CA LYS A 277 15.99 -35.98 -3.12
C LYS A 277 16.04 -34.50 -3.49
N VAL A 278 14.95 -34.00 -4.05
CA VAL A 278 14.88 -32.62 -4.51
C VAL A 278 13.92 -31.85 -3.60
N THR A 279 14.38 -30.72 -3.08
CA THR A 279 13.57 -29.71 -2.41
C THR A 279 13.36 -28.55 -3.36
N LEU A 280 12.12 -28.19 -3.62
CA LEU A 280 11.76 -26.98 -4.36
C LEU A 280 11.47 -25.85 -3.38
N VAL A 281 12.16 -24.73 -3.51
CA VAL A 281 11.90 -23.47 -2.81
C VAL A 281 11.28 -22.49 -3.80
N TYR A 282 10.04 -22.09 -3.56
CA TYR A 282 9.40 -21.01 -4.29
C TYR A 282 9.52 -19.72 -3.48
N ASN A 283 10.21 -18.72 -4.01
CA ASN A 283 10.40 -17.43 -3.39
C ASN A 283 9.68 -16.33 -4.19
N GLY A 284 8.53 -15.95 -3.71
CA GLY A 284 7.64 -14.94 -4.29
C GLY A 284 6.39 -14.75 -3.43
N ALA A 285 5.68 -13.65 -3.65
CA ALA A 285 4.45 -13.35 -2.89
C ALA A 285 3.20 -13.92 -3.56
N ASN A 286 3.14 -13.91 -4.89
CA ASN A 286 1.98 -14.38 -5.64
C ASN A 286 1.90 -15.91 -5.63
N THR A 287 0.70 -16.48 -5.62
CA THR A 287 0.50 -17.92 -5.76
C THR A 287 1.04 -18.41 -7.10
N PHE A 288 1.75 -19.53 -7.09
CA PHE A 288 2.39 -20.13 -8.26
C PHE A 288 1.61 -21.36 -8.72
N GLN A 289 1.59 -21.63 -10.03
CA GLN A 289 0.92 -22.79 -10.57
C GLN A 289 1.76 -24.04 -10.38
N PHE A 290 1.33 -24.94 -9.49
CA PHE A 290 2.06 -26.19 -9.13
C PHE A 290 1.52 -27.45 -9.81
N ASP A 291 0.86 -27.35 -10.96
CA ASP A 291 0.37 -28.51 -11.74
C ASP A 291 1.46 -29.54 -12.10
N PHE A 292 2.68 -29.06 -12.31
CA PHE A 292 3.84 -29.87 -12.71
C PHE A 292 4.38 -30.80 -11.62
N LEU A 293 4.02 -30.63 -10.35
CA LEU A 293 4.60 -31.45 -9.26
C LEU A 293 4.37 -32.94 -9.43
N ASN A 294 3.28 -33.33 -10.09
CA ASN A 294 2.99 -34.75 -10.38
C ASN A 294 3.94 -35.37 -11.43
N ASP A 295 4.54 -34.53 -12.29
CA ASP A 295 5.46 -34.98 -13.33
C ASP A 295 6.88 -35.23 -12.78
N TYR A 296 7.17 -34.67 -11.59
CA TYR A 296 8.48 -34.75 -10.93
C TYR A 296 8.41 -35.40 -9.54
N PRO A 297 8.22 -36.74 -9.46
CA PRO A 297 8.14 -37.47 -8.17
C PRO A 297 9.42 -37.42 -7.33
N GLN A 298 10.52 -36.93 -7.90
CA GLN A 298 11.78 -36.68 -7.22
C GLN A 298 11.77 -35.40 -6.39
N ILE A 299 10.83 -34.49 -6.65
CA ILE A 299 10.57 -33.32 -5.79
C ILE A 299 9.83 -33.83 -4.55
N LYS A 300 10.61 -34.09 -3.50
CA LYS A 300 10.11 -34.64 -2.24
C LYS A 300 9.57 -33.58 -1.31
N SER A 301 10.14 -32.38 -1.36
CA SER A 301 9.69 -31.26 -0.52
C SER A 301 9.46 -30.02 -1.36
N VAL A 302 8.45 -29.24 -0.96
CA VAL A 302 8.14 -27.91 -1.51
C VAL A 302 7.98 -26.95 -0.36
N VAL A 303 8.72 -25.85 -0.43
CA VAL A 303 8.70 -24.78 0.57
C VAL A 303 8.32 -23.47 -0.11
N TRP A 304 7.28 -22.84 0.36
CA TRP A 304 6.97 -21.45 0.02
C TRP A 304 7.71 -20.51 0.96
N CYS A 305 8.56 -19.67 0.42
CA CYS A 305 9.31 -18.65 1.12
C CYS A 305 8.86 -17.28 0.56
N PRO A 306 7.89 -16.61 1.17
CA PRO A 306 7.52 -15.25 0.77
C PRO A 306 8.73 -14.30 0.78
N PRO A 307 8.68 -13.14 0.13
CA PRO A 307 9.80 -12.18 0.11
C PRO A 307 10.30 -11.86 1.51
N ALA A 308 11.61 -12.07 1.72
CA ALA A 308 12.17 -12.36 3.04
C ALA A 308 12.67 -11.13 3.83
N GLY A 309 12.54 -9.91 3.27
CA GLY A 309 13.17 -8.74 3.88
C GLY A 309 14.69 -8.84 3.91
N GLN A 310 15.35 -8.02 4.72
CA GLN A 310 16.81 -7.95 4.74
C GLN A 310 17.48 -9.16 5.36
N THR A 311 16.89 -9.78 6.38
CA THR A 311 17.52 -10.86 7.17
C THR A 311 16.80 -12.19 7.15
N GLY A 312 15.61 -12.27 6.53
CA GLY A 312 14.76 -13.47 6.59
C GLY A 312 15.32 -14.71 5.94
N PHE A 313 16.26 -14.61 5.02
CA PHE A 313 16.91 -15.81 4.45
C PHE A 313 17.76 -16.58 5.46
N SER A 314 18.17 -15.97 6.58
CA SER A 314 18.74 -16.73 7.71
C SER A 314 17.72 -17.75 8.26
N ALA A 315 16.44 -17.37 8.32
CA ALA A 315 15.37 -18.26 8.75
C ALA A 315 15.15 -19.44 7.77
N LEU A 316 15.26 -19.19 6.46
CA LEU A 316 15.18 -20.27 5.46
C LEU A 316 16.33 -21.28 5.64
N GLY A 317 17.54 -20.80 5.91
CA GLY A 317 18.68 -21.64 6.27
C GLY A 317 18.37 -22.52 7.48
N ASP A 318 17.87 -21.94 8.55
CA ASP A 318 17.53 -22.63 9.80
C ASP A 318 16.43 -23.69 9.58
N VAL A 319 15.40 -23.38 8.77
CA VAL A 319 14.35 -24.36 8.40
C VAL A 319 14.95 -25.52 7.61
N LEU A 320 15.71 -25.25 6.56
CA LEU A 320 16.32 -26.32 5.76
C LEU A 320 17.27 -27.20 6.58
N ALA A 321 17.97 -26.61 7.55
CA ALA A 321 18.88 -27.34 8.45
C ALA A 321 18.17 -28.11 9.57
N GLY A 322 16.88 -27.84 9.84
CA GLY A 322 16.13 -28.40 10.94
C GLY A 322 16.35 -27.69 12.30
N ASP A 323 17.04 -26.56 12.28
CA ASP A 323 17.28 -25.75 13.48
C ASP A 323 16.00 -24.98 13.89
N THR A 324 15.11 -24.71 12.92
CA THR A 324 13.75 -24.17 13.12
C THR A 324 12.72 -25.11 12.47
N ASN A 325 11.65 -25.42 13.22
CA ASN A 325 10.52 -26.16 12.69
C ASN A 325 9.53 -25.20 12.01
N PRO A 326 9.21 -25.36 10.70
CA PRO A 326 8.28 -24.47 10.01
C PRO A 326 6.88 -24.55 10.64
N SER A 327 6.23 -23.39 10.75
CA SER A 327 4.87 -23.27 11.29
C SER A 327 4.00 -22.32 10.47
N GLY A 328 4.49 -21.92 9.31
CA GLY A 328 3.76 -21.05 8.38
C GLY A 328 2.58 -21.78 7.74
N LYS A 329 1.52 -21.03 7.47
CA LYS A 329 0.32 -21.49 6.77
C LYS A 329 0.10 -20.62 5.53
N THR A 330 -0.53 -21.17 4.48
CA THR A 330 -0.85 -20.40 3.28
C THR A 330 -1.84 -19.26 3.60
N SER A 331 -1.56 -18.09 3.07
CA SER A 331 -2.47 -16.94 3.13
C SER A 331 -3.45 -16.90 1.97
N ASP A 332 -3.28 -17.79 0.99
CA ASP A 332 -4.02 -17.83 -0.27
C ASP A 332 -4.20 -19.28 -0.74
N THR A 333 -5.26 -19.51 -1.51
CA THR A 333 -5.49 -20.78 -2.19
C THR A 333 -4.57 -20.91 -3.41
N PHE A 334 -3.77 -21.97 -3.47
CA PHE A 334 -2.95 -22.30 -4.64
C PHE A 334 -3.73 -23.16 -5.63
N LEU A 335 -3.87 -22.72 -6.86
CA LEU A 335 -4.55 -23.46 -7.92
C LEU A 335 -3.60 -24.30 -8.75
N LYS A 336 -4.10 -25.42 -9.28
CA LYS A 336 -3.41 -26.23 -10.28
C LYS A 336 -3.39 -25.58 -11.66
N ASP A 337 -4.37 -24.73 -11.94
CA ASP A 337 -4.51 -23.95 -13.17
C ASP A 337 -5.10 -22.58 -12.82
N LEU A 338 -4.28 -21.53 -12.88
CA LEU A 338 -4.68 -20.17 -12.53
C LEU A 338 -5.78 -19.59 -13.46
N THR A 339 -5.94 -20.15 -14.67
CA THR A 339 -7.03 -19.75 -15.58
C THR A 339 -8.40 -20.14 -15.06
N GLN A 340 -8.48 -21.02 -14.07
CA GLN A 340 -9.73 -21.43 -13.41
C GLN A 340 -10.12 -20.54 -12.23
N SER A 341 -9.34 -19.52 -11.92
CA SER A 341 -9.74 -18.51 -10.92
C SER A 341 -11.03 -17.82 -11.35
N VAL A 342 -11.94 -17.62 -10.38
CA VAL A 342 -13.24 -16.95 -10.63
C VAL A 342 -13.08 -15.52 -11.14
N SER A 343 -11.97 -14.86 -10.80
CA SER A 343 -11.65 -13.50 -11.23
C SER A 343 -10.82 -13.42 -12.52
N TYR A 344 -10.35 -14.57 -13.07
CA TYR A 344 -9.37 -14.58 -14.17
C TYR A 344 -9.79 -13.74 -15.37
N ASN A 345 -11.01 -13.92 -15.85
CA ASN A 345 -11.51 -13.21 -17.03
C ASN A 345 -12.00 -11.77 -16.73
N ASN A 346 -12.05 -11.39 -15.46
CA ASN A 346 -12.45 -10.07 -14.97
C ASN A 346 -11.29 -9.39 -14.23
N PHE A 347 -10.08 -9.55 -14.74
CA PHE A 347 -8.84 -8.90 -14.27
C PHE A 347 -8.07 -8.37 -15.47
N GLY A 348 -7.42 -7.21 -15.34
CA GLY A 348 -6.60 -6.60 -16.37
C GLY A 348 -7.21 -5.36 -17.02
N LYS A 349 -7.04 -5.21 -18.34
CA LYS A 349 -7.34 -3.98 -19.06
C LYS A 349 -8.65 -4.08 -19.86
N PHE A 350 -9.69 -3.44 -19.35
CA PHE A 350 -10.94 -3.20 -20.08
C PHE A 350 -11.18 -1.69 -20.20
N GLU A 351 -11.52 -1.18 -21.38
CA GLU A 351 -11.69 0.23 -21.68
C GLU A 351 -13.06 0.50 -22.25
N TYR A 352 -13.73 1.56 -21.77
CA TYR A 352 -15.03 1.94 -22.29
C TYR A 352 -14.94 2.49 -23.70
N THR A 353 -15.87 2.07 -24.56
CA THR A 353 -15.96 2.52 -25.96
C THR A 353 -16.84 3.76 -26.16
N ASN A 354 -17.51 4.21 -25.10
CA ASN A 354 -18.44 5.35 -25.15
C ASN A 354 -18.08 6.47 -24.16
N MET A 355 -16.80 6.52 -23.70
CA MET A 355 -16.32 7.49 -22.70
C MET A 355 -15.21 8.42 -23.22
N GLU A 356 -15.03 8.56 -24.52
CA GLU A 356 -14.03 9.45 -25.12
C GLU A 356 -14.27 10.93 -24.75
N ASP A 357 -15.52 11.33 -24.51
CA ASP A 357 -15.88 12.68 -24.06
C ASP A 357 -15.45 12.97 -22.60
N LYS A 358 -15.12 11.94 -21.86
CA LYS A 358 -14.56 12.00 -20.49
C LYS A 358 -13.07 11.70 -20.43
N ALA A 359 -12.41 11.53 -21.60
CA ALA A 359 -10.97 11.30 -21.62
C ALA A 359 -10.20 12.46 -20.98
N ALA A 360 -9.25 12.13 -20.15
CA ALA A 360 -8.37 13.08 -19.50
C ALA A 360 -6.95 13.01 -20.06
N LYS A 361 -6.26 14.14 -20.08
CA LYS A 361 -4.86 14.21 -20.49
C LYS A 361 -3.98 14.61 -19.32
N TYR A 362 -2.90 13.89 -19.16
CA TYR A 362 -1.90 14.20 -18.15
C TYR A 362 -0.50 13.81 -18.62
N THR A 363 0.51 14.26 -17.89
CA THR A 363 1.90 13.84 -18.13
C THR A 363 2.18 12.57 -17.35
N GLY A 364 2.52 11.48 -18.03
CA GLY A 364 2.90 10.22 -17.39
C GLY A 364 4.26 10.29 -16.68
N PHE A 365 4.60 9.24 -15.94
CA PHE A 365 5.85 9.14 -15.18
C PHE A 365 7.11 9.30 -16.05
N THR A 366 7.06 8.86 -17.30
CA THR A 366 8.16 8.98 -18.27
C THR A 366 8.24 10.36 -18.94
N GLY A 367 7.24 11.22 -18.73
CA GLY A 367 7.15 12.57 -19.32
C GLY A 367 6.35 12.63 -20.61
N ASP A 368 5.78 11.53 -21.06
CA ASP A 368 4.93 11.45 -22.25
C ASP A 368 3.51 11.95 -21.93
N GLU A 369 2.83 12.55 -22.91
CA GLU A 369 1.40 12.87 -22.79
C GLU A 369 0.59 11.58 -22.87
N VAL A 370 -0.14 11.27 -21.81
CA VAL A 370 -1.09 10.16 -21.72
C VAL A 370 -2.49 10.70 -21.94
N THR A 371 -3.26 10.02 -22.76
CA THR A 371 -4.71 10.23 -22.88
C THR A 371 -5.40 9.03 -22.23
N ALA A 372 -5.94 9.23 -21.03
CA ALA A 372 -6.66 8.20 -20.29
C ALA A 372 -8.15 8.23 -20.69
N ILE A 373 -8.64 7.12 -21.20
CA ILE A 373 -10.07 6.84 -21.34
C ILE A 373 -10.46 5.96 -20.14
N PRO A 374 -11.57 6.24 -19.43
CA PRO A 374 -12.01 5.43 -18.32
C PRO A 374 -12.08 3.94 -18.67
N GLY A 375 -11.51 3.13 -17.80
CA GLY A 375 -11.58 1.68 -17.88
C GLY A 375 -12.51 1.10 -16.82
N PHE A 376 -12.68 -0.23 -16.83
CA PHE A 376 -13.50 -0.90 -15.82
C PHE A 376 -12.97 -2.30 -15.50
N VAL A 377 -13.40 -2.81 -14.36
CA VAL A 377 -13.25 -4.21 -13.96
C VAL A 377 -14.49 -4.61 -13.15
N ASN A 378 -14.97 -5.84 -13.39
CA ASN A 378 -16.14 -6.37 -12.69
C ASN A 378 -15.68 -7.35 -11.61
N TYR A 379 -16.02 -7.09 -10.36
CA TYR A 379 -15.82 -8.03 -9.27
C TYR A 379 -17.03 -8.96 -9.19
N SER A 380 -17.21 -9.70 -10.28
CA SER A 380 -18.40 -10.51 -10.53
C SER A 380 -18.52 -11.74 -9.61
N GLU A 381 -17.43 -12.12 -8.96
CA GLU A 381 -17.39 -13.19 -7.95
C GLU A 381 -18.17 -12.84 -6.68
N GLY A 382 -18.46 -11.55 -6.43
CA GLY A 382 -19.15 -11.11 -5.22
C GLY A 382 -18.37 -11.52 -3.96
N ILE A 383 -19.04 -12.18 -3.01
CA ILE A 383 -18.39 -12.66 -1.77
C ILE A 383 -17.52 -13.92 -1.97
N TYR A 384 -17.55 -14.54 -3.14
CA TYR A 384 -16.89 -15.81 -3.41
C TYR A 384 -15.44 -15.59 -3.88
N VAL A 385 -14.62 -14.94 -3.05
CA VAL A 385 -13.20 -14.71 -3.27
C VAL A 385 -12.39 -15.86 -2.65
N GLY A 386 -11.37 -16.32 -3.36
CA GLY A 386 -10.45 -17.35 -2.85
C GLY A 386 -11.14 -18.63 -2.38
N TYR A 387 -10.72 -19.17 -1.23
CA TYR A 387 -11.26 -20.42 -0.68
C TYR A 387 -12.78 -20.39 -0.50
N LYS A 388 -13.39 -19.23 -0.23
CA LYS A 388 -14.84 -19.10 -0.08
C LYS A 388 -15.60 -19.63 -1.31
N PHE A 389 -15.03 -19.43 -2.51
CA PHE A 389 -15.54 -20.02 -3.73
C PHE A 389 -15.31 -21.52 -3.78
N TYR A 390 -14.05 -21.96 -3.67
CA TYR A 390 -13.69 -23.36 -3.94
C TYR A 390 -14.36 -24.31 -2.96
N GLU A 391 -14.39 -23.96 -1.66
CA GLU A 391 -15.07 -24.75 -0.65
C GLU A 391 -16.57 -24.81 -0.85
N THR A 392 -17.21 -23.67 -1.18
CA THR A 392 -18.66 -23.61 -1.37
C THR A 392 -19.07 -24.33 -2.65
N ALA A 393 -18.36 -24.11 -3.76
CA ALA A 393 -18.66 -24.73 -5.03
C ALA A 393 -18.44 -26.26 -5.02
N ALA A 394 -17.44 -26.74 -4.28
CA ALA A 394 -17.25 -28.16 -4.05
C ALA A 394 -18.35 -28.76 -3.18
N ALA A 395 -18.75 -28.08 -2.09
CA ALA A 395 -19.85 -28.52 -1.25
C ALA A 395 -21.18 -28.59 -2.00
N GLU A 396 -21.42 -27.70 -2.97
CA GLU A 396 -22.57 -27.70 -3.86
C GLU A 396 -22.42 -28.70 -5.03
N GLY A 397 -21.26 -29.34 -5.21
CA GLY A 397 -20.99 -30.26 -6.33
C GLY A 397 -20.86 -29.57 -7.69
N ALA A 398 -20.60 -28.26 -7.71
CA ALA A 398 -20.39 -27.48 -8.92
C ALA A 398 -19.00 -27.67 -9.51
N ILE A 399 -18.01 -27.99 -8.67
CA ILE A 399 -16.63 -28.25 -9.06
C ILE A 399 -16.10 -29.54 -8.41
N ASP A 400 -15.03 -30.09 -8.97
CA ASP A 400 -14.20 -31.11 -8.34
C ASP A 400 -12.99 -30.40 -7.69
N TYR A 401 -13.01 -30.31 -6.35
CA TYR A 401 -12.03 -29.59 -5.55
C TYR A 401 -10.60 -30.07 -5.85
N ASP A 402 -10.37 -31.37 -5.77
CA ASP A 402 -9.07 -31.97 -6.00
C ASP A 402 -8.53 -31.76 -7.42
N SER A 403 -9.38 -31.44 -8.39
CA SER A 403 -8.92 -31.10 -9.73
C SER A 403 -8.47 -29.64 -9.87
N MET A 404 -8.91 -28.76 -9.00
CA MET A 404 -8.65 -27.31 -9.08
C MET A 404 -7.59 -26.83 -8.08
N VAL A 405 -7.66 -27.27 -6.82
CA VAL A 405 -6.81 -26.79 -5.74
C VAL A 405 -5.57 -27.65 -5.58
N ALA A 406 -4.41 -27.01 -5.55
CA ALA A 406 -3.13 -27.64 -5.25
C ALA A 406 -2.84 -27.64 -3.75
N PHE A 407 -3.03 -26.49 -3.10
CA PHE A 407 -2.88 -26.32 -1.66
C PHE A 407 -4.01 -25.39 -1.16
N PRO A 408 -4.77 -25.80 -0.13
CA PRO A 408 -5.83 -24.98 0.47
C PRO A 408 -5.29 -23.70 1.11
N PHE A 409 -6.16 -22.73 1.36
CA PHE A 409 -5.94 -21.62 2.30
C PHE A 409 -5.78 -22.19 3.72
N GLY A 410 -4.84 -21.64 4.51
CA GLY A 410 -4.55 -22.13 5.87
C GLY A 410 -3.67 -23.39 5.92
N TYR A 411 -3.24 -23.92 4.77
CA TYR A 411 -2.46 -25.16 4.70
C TYR A 411 -0.97 -24.93 5.03
N GLY A 412 -0.38 -25.83 5.78
CA GLY A 412 1.06 -25.85 6.03
C GLY A 412 1.47 -27.05 6.89
N LEU A 413 2.60 -27.67 6.53
CA LEU A 413 3.18 -28.83 7.19
C LEU A 413 4.25 -28.41 8.21
N SER A 414 4.52 -29.30 9.17
CA SER A 414 5.54 -29.16 10.21
C SER A 414 6.47 -30.37 10.22
N TYR A 415 7.65 -30.26 10.85
CA TYR A 415 8.54 -31.39 11.15
C TYR A 415 8.03 -32.26 12.30
N THR A 416 6.95 -31.82 12.97
CA THR A 416 6.27 -32.58 14.01
C THR A 416 4.80 -32.79 13.65
N THR A 417 4.07 -33.51 14.48
CA THR A 417 2.62 -33.70 14.33
C THR A 417 1.91 -33.11 15.53
N PHE A 418 0.72 -32.54 15.28
CA PHE A 418 -0.13 -32.03 16.32
C PHE A 418 -1.48 -32.75 16.32
N GLU A 419 -2.06 -32.94 17.51
CA GLU A 419 -3.45 -33.32 17.68
C GLU A 419 -4.20 -32.11 18.22
N GLN A 420 -5.17 -31.63 17.48
CA GLN A 420 -6.12 -30.63 17.94
C GLN A 420 -7.41 -31.30 18.34
N LYS A 421 -7.85 -31.06 19.56
CA LYS A 421 -9.10 -31.61 20.11
C LYS A 421 -10.05 -30.49 20.45
N LEU A 422 -11.17 -30.43 19.74
CA LEU A 422 -12.28 -29.55 20.12
C LEU A 422 -12.87 -30.00 21.44
N ASN A 423 -12.71 -29.22 22.49
CA ASN A 423 -13.24 -29.54 23.83
C ASN A 423 -14.69 -29.11 23.95
N ASP A 424 -14.97 -27.85 23.60
CA ASP A 424 -16.34 -27.33 23.61
C ASP A 424 -16.49 -26.13 22.62
N VAL A 425 -17.73 -25.87 22.27
CA VAL A 425 -18.20 -24.61 21.65
C VAL A 425 -19.38 -24.15 22.46
N THR A 426 -19.28 -22.97 23.04
CA THR A 426 -20.38 -22.37 23.80
C THR A 426 -20.89 -21.13 23.05
N TYR A 427 -22.23 -20.95 23.05
CA TYR A 427 -22.88 -19.75 22.55
C TYR A 427 -23.77 -19.17 23.62
N LYS A 428 -23.44 -17.98 24.07
CA LYS A 428 -24.15 -17.34 25.17
C LYS A 428 -24.07 -15.83 25.11
N ASP A 429 -25.22 -15.18 25.26
CA ASP A 429 -25.32 -13.72 25.33
C ASP A 429 -24.66 -13.00 24.13
N GLY A 430 -24.75 -13.58 22.91
CA GLY A 430 -24.18 -13.07 21.68
C GLY A 430 -22.73 -13.53 21.40
N LYS A 431 -22.07 -14.12 22.39
CA LYS A 431 -20.66 -14.53 22.29
C LYS A 431 -20.51 -16.02 22.03
N VAL A 432 -19.63 -16.36 21.11
CA VAL A 432 -19.19 -17.73 20.82
C VAL A 432 -17.79 -17.92 21.41
N THR A 433 -17.58 -18.99 22.17
CA THR A 433 -16.27 -19.37 22.71
C THR A 433 -15.95 -20.78 22.24
N VAL A 434 -14.79 -20.97 21.64
CA VAL A 434 -14.30 -22.26 21.11
C VAL A 434 -13.07 -22.66 21.90
N ASP A 435 -13.17 -23.74 22.67
CA ASP A 435 -12.10 -24.27 23.50
C ASP A 435 -11.45 -25.49 22.85
N VAL A 436 -10.13 -25.43 22.63
CA VAL A 436 -9.34 -26.44 21.92
C VAL A 436 -8.12 -26.80 22.74
N THR A 437 -7.81 -28.10 22.88
CA THR A 437 -6.51 -28.55 23.37
C THR A 437 -5.63 -28.92 22.15
N VAL A 438 -4.48 -28.32 22.03
CA VAL A 438 -3.46 -28.65 21.03
C VAL A 438 -2.33 -29.41 21.70
N THR A 439 -1.99 -30.60 21.18
CA THR A 439 -0.91 -31.45 21.71
C THR A 439 0.12 -31.72 20.63
N ASN A 440 1.39 -31.48 20.93
CA ASN A 440 2.47 -31.93 20.08
C ASN A 440 2.68 -33.44 20.23
N THR A 441 2.28 -34.21 19.24
CA THR A 441 2.33 -35.68 19.25
C THR A 441 3.57 -36.26 18.57
N GLY A 442 4.42 -35.42 17.98
CA GLY A 442 5.65 -35.85 17.32
C GLY A 442 6.89 -35.66 18.20
N ASP A 443 8.06 -35.70 17.57
CA ASP A 443 9.37 -35.75 18.24
C ASP A 443 10.14 -34.41 18.19
N THR A 444 9.60 -33.37 17.57
CA THR A 444 10.24 -32.06 17.40
C THR A 444 9.36 -30.97 18.02
N ALA A 445 9.97 -30.02 18.73
CA ALA A 445 9.22 -28.87 19.25
C ALA A 445 8.72 -27.97 18.10
N GLY A 446 7.50 -27.44 18.23
CA GLY A 446 6.90 -26.62 17.17
C GLY A 446 5.68 -25.84 17.63
N LYS A 447 5.16 -25.00 16.77
CA LYS A 447 3.91 -24.25 16.93
C LYS A 447 2.86 -24.76 15.94
N ASP A 448 1.59 -24.64 16.31
CA ASP A 448 0.44 -24.94 15.44
C ASP A 448 -0.57 -23.79 15.46
N VAL A 449 -1.49 -23.76 14.51
CA VAL A 449 -2.55 -22.76 14.40
C VAL A 449 -3.89 -23.45 14.59
N VAL A 450 -4.71 -22.94 15.51
CA VAL A 450 -6.12 -23.29 15.62
C VAL A 450 -6.90 -22.34 14.71
N GLU A 451 -7.46 -22.87 13.64
CA GLU A 451 -8.28 -22.12 12.69
C GLU A 451 -9.76 -22.44 12.96
N VAL A 452 -10.56 -21.40 13.22
CA VAL A 452 -11.99 -21.53 13.50
C VAL A 452 -12.79 -21.02 12.32
N TYR A 453 -13.63 -21.91 11.78
CA TYR A 453 -14.53 -21.61 10.68
C TYR A 453 -15.99 -21.77 11.09
N TYR A 454 -16.89 -21.07 10.39
CA TYR A 454 -18.32 -21.32 10.50
C TYR A 454 -18.94 -21.62 9.13
N ASN A 455 -19.96 -22.48 9.16
CA ASN A 455 -20.85 -22.73 8.05
C ASN A 455 -22.27 -22.29 8.42
N PRO A 456 -22.77 -21.20 7.85
CA PRO A 456 -24.07 -20.63 8.19
C PRO A 456 -25.23 -21.40 7.56
N PRO A 457 -26.48 -21.26 8.06
CA PRO A 457 -27.64 -21.72 7.35
C PRO A 457 -27.79 -20.97 6.03
N TYR A 458 -28.02 -21.68 4.94
CA TYR A 458 -28.24 -21.11 3.61
C TYR A 458 -29.63 -21.45 3.11
N THR A 459 -30.35 -20.44 2.64
CA THR A 459 -31.63 -20.58 1.94
C THR A 459 -31.42 -20.29 0.46
N GLU A 460 -31.76 -21.22 -0.41
CA GLU A 460 -31.59 -21.05 -1.84
C GLU A 460 -32.27 -19.78 -2.36
N GLY A 461 -31.52 -18.93 -3.05
CA GLY A 461 -31.96 -17.63 -3.54
C GLY A 461 -32.16 -16.56 -2.47
N GLY A 462 -31.74 -16.82 -1.22
CA GLY A 462 -31.66 -15.86 -0.13
C GLY A 462 -30.37 -15.02 -0.18
N ILE A 463 -29.87 -14.64 1.00
CA ILE A 463 -28.59 -13.93 1.14
C ILE A 463 -27.46 -14.86 0.70
N GLU A 464 -26.52 -14.37 -0.12
CA GLU A 464 -25.36 -15.17 -0.54
C GLU A 464 -24.47 -15.47 0.68
N LYS A 465 -24.04 -16.72 0.82
CA LYS A 465 -23.22 -17.20 1.94
C LYS A 465 -22.25 -18.29 1.51
N ALA A 466 -21.00 -18.13 1.85
CA ALA A 466 -20.03 -19.20 1.68
C ALA A 466 -20.26 -20.33 2.71
N SER A 467 -19.90 -21.58 2.35
CA SER A 467 -20.00 -22.73 3.25
C SER A 467 -18.85 -22.84 4.24
N ALA A 468 -17.74 -22.14 3.98
CA ALA A 468 -16.59 -22.03 4.88
C ALA A 468 -16.21 -20.55 4.99
N ASN A 469 -16.18 -20.06 6.24
CA ASN A 469 -15.81 -18.69 6.55
C ASN A 469 -14.91 -18.71 7.77
N LEU A 470 -13.66 -18.24 7.62
CA LEU A 470 -12.77 -18.02 8.77
C LEU A 470 -13.39 -16.95 9.67
N VAL A 471 -13.46 -17.22 10.99
CA VAL A 471 -14.03 -16.28 11.97
C VAL A 471 -13.08 -15.97 13.12
N GLY A 472 -12.02 -16.74 13.26
CA GLY A 472 -10.98 -16.49 14.25
C GLY A 472 -9.87 -17.52 14.14
N PHE A 473 -8.72 -17.17 14.67
CA PHE A 473 -7.59 -18.08 14.77
C PHE A 473 -6.69 -17.70 15.94
N GLU A 474 -5.90 -18.67 16.40
CA GLU A 474 -4.91 -18.48 17.44
C GLU A 474 -3.72 -19.41 17.20
N LYS A 475 -2.51 -18.88 17.33
CA LYS A 475 -1.26 -19.66 17.20
C LYS A 475 -0.75 -20.05 18.59
N THR A 476 -0.37 -21.32 18.75
CA THR A 476 0.18 -21.80 20.02
C THR A 476 1.56 -21.20 20.31
N GLU A 477 1.93 -21.22 21.57
CA GLU A 477 3.33 -21.14 21.94
C GLU A 477 4.10 -22.36 21.40
N LYS A 478 5.44 -22.30 21.50
CA LYS A 478 6.27 -23.43 21.08
C LYS A 478 6.10 -24.63 22.02
N LEU A 479 5.43 -25.66 21.53
CA LEU A 479 5.17 -26.89 22.30
C LEU A 479 6.30 -27.89 22.14
N GLU A 480 6.88 -28.31 23.25
CA GLU A 480 7.81 -29.44 23.30
C GLU A 480 7.12 -30.77 22.97
N PRO A 481 7.82 -31.83 22.53
CA PRO A 481 7.23 -33.14 22.31
C PRO A 481 6.41 -33.66 23.52
N GLY A 482 5.14 -33.98 23.28
CA GLY A 482 4.19 -34.42 24.29
C GLY A 482 3.59 -33.30 25.15
N ALA A 483 3.97 -32.04 24.95
CA ALA A 483 3.34 -30.91 25.61
C ALA A 483 1.99 -30.55 24.97
N SER A 484 1.10 -29.98 25.77
CA SER A 484 -0.21 -29.53 25.35
C SER A 484 -0.45 -28.08 25.80
N GLU A 485 -1.27 -27.37 25.06
CA GLU A 485 -1.76 -26.02 25.35
C GLU A 485 -3.29 -25.99 25.14
N ASP A 486 -4.00 -25.35 26.07
CA ASP A 486 -5.41 -25.05 25.88
C ASP A 486 -5.54 -23.66 25.21
N VAL A 487 -6.13 -23.63 24.03
CA VAL A 487 -6.34 -22.44 23.21
C VAL A 487 -7.83 -22.11 23.22
N THR A 488 -8.17 -20.86 23.43
CA THR A 488 -9.55 -20.36 23.35
C THR A 488 -9.65 -19.31 22.26
N VAL A 489 -10.56 -19.50 21.31
CA VAL A 489 -10.91 -18.52 20.29
C VAL A 489 -12.31 -17.98 20.59
N GLU A 490 -12.43 -16.66 20.66
CA GLU A 490 -13.69 -15.97 20.97
C GLU A 490 -14.06 -15.01 19.86
N PHE A 491 -15.36 -14.94 19.54
CA PHE A 491 -15.92 -13.98 18.59
C PHE A 491 -17.38 -13.68 18.92
N GLU A 492 -17.91 -12.56 18.41
CA GLU A 492 -19.30 -12.20 18.64
C GLU A 492 -20.21 -12.82 17.55
N ASP A 493 -21.49 -12.98 17.82
CA ASP A 493 -22.40 -13.63 16.88
C ASP A 493 -22.69 -12.76 15.63
N ASP A 494 -22.50 -11.45 15.74
CA ASP A 494 -22.62 -10.52 14.62
C ASP A 494 -21.46 -10.67 13.59
N ASP A 495 -20.31 -11.26 13.97
CA ASP A 495 -19.26 -11.66 13.02
C ASP A 495 -19.74 -12.74 12.02
N MET A 496 -20.84 -13.44 12.34
CA MET A 496 -21.48 -14.41 11.45
C MET A 496 -22.65 -13.83 10.66
N ALA A 497 -22.97 -12.53 10.81
CA ALA A 497 -24.01 -11.87 10.05
C ALA A 497 -23.58 -11.68 8.58
N SER A 498 -24.56 -11.68 7.70
CA SER A 498 -24.35 -11.41 6.27
C SER A 498 -25.12 -10.17 5.85
N TYR A 499 -24.57 -9.38 4.92
CA TYR A 499 -25.22 -8.16 4.48
C TYR A 499 -26.28 -8.42 3.38
N ASP A 500 -27.56 -8.24 3.70
CA ASP A 500 -28.67 -8.38 2.73
C ASP A 500 -28.94 -7.08 1.97
N TYR A 501 -28.18 -6.82 0.93
CA TYR A 501 -28.35 -5.63 0.11
C TYR A 501 -29.63 -5.61 -0.73
N LYS A 502 -30.32 -6.75 -0.90
CA LYS A 502 -31.51 -6.88 -1.74
C LYS A 502 -32.80 -6.54 -0.98
N ASN A 503 -32.94 -7.03 0.24
CA ASN A 503 -34.20 -6.97 0.99
C ASN A 503 -34.11 -6.13 2.26
N ALA A 504 -33.33 -6.59 3.25
CA ALA A 504 -33.19 -5.88 4.54
C ALA A 504 -32.41 -4.58 4.42
N LYS A 505 -31.45 -4.52 3.49
CA LYS A 505 -30.49 -3.42 3.32
C LYS A 505 -29.72 -3.13 4.62
N ALA A 506 -29.37 -4.20 5.31
CA ALA A 506 -28.68 -4.20 6.59
C ALA A 506 -27.96 -5.55 6.78
N TYR A 507 -27.12 -5.66 7.79
CA TYR A 507 -26.60 -6.94 8.23
C TYR A 507 -27.70 -7.79 8.88
N VAL A 508 -27.68 -9.08 8.61
CA VAL A 508 -28.67 -10.05 9.10
C VAL A 508 -27.97 -11.30 9.61
N LEU A 509 -28.17 -11.60 10.87
CA LEU A 509 -27.84 -12.89 11.45
C LEU A 509 -29.12 -13.74 11.38
N GLU A 510 -29.17 -14.66 10.42
CA GLU A 510 -30.38 -15.48 10.21
C GLU A 510 -30.50 -16.56 11.30
N LYS A 511 -31.70 -16.80 11.75
CA LYS A 511 -31.97 -17.93 12.66
C LYS A 511 -31.64 -19.28 12.01
N GLY A 512 -31.08 -20.20 12.77
CA GLY A 512 -30.76 -21.52 12.28
C GLY A 512 -29.57 -22.14 12.99
N ASP A 513 -29.16 -23.30 12.50
CA ASP A 513 -27.96 -23.97 12.98
C ASP A 513 -26.72 -23.45 12.23
N TYR A 514 -25.75 -22.97 12.99
CA TYR A 514 -24.43 -22.63 12.52
C TYR A 514 -23.47 -23.74 12.94
N ASN A 515 -22.74 -24.31 12.00
CA ASN A 515 -21.73 -25.32 12.30
C ASN A 515 -20.38 -24.64 12.51
N ILE A 516 -19.94 -24.60 13.77
CA ILE A 516 -18.62 -24.07 14.14
C ILE A 516 -17.62 -25.21 14.10
N SER A 517 -16.50 -25.04 13.40
CA SER A 517 -15.46 -26.07 13.25
C SER A 517 -14.08 -25.55 13.55
N ILE A 518 -13.21 -26.43 14.03
CA ILE A 518 -11.77 -26.25 13.99
C ILE A 518 -11.23 -27.04 12.82
N ASN A 519 -10.35 -26.41 12.07
CA ASN A 519 -9.83 -26.99 10.84
C ASN A 519 -8.29 -26.94 10.84
N SER A 520 -7.62 -27.80 10.04
CA SER A 520 -6.19 -27.71 9.77
C SER A 520 -5.86 -26.80 8.57
N ASP A 521 -6.87 -26.50 7.75
CA ASP A 521 -6.90 -25.64 6.59
C ASP A 521 -8.36 -25.42 6.17
N SER A 522 -8.67 -24.56 5.21
CA SER A 522 -10.05 -24.26 4.78
C SER A 522 -10.87 -25.49 4.38
N HIS A 523 -10.22 -26.57 3.95
CA HIS A 523 -10.84 -27.79 3.44
C HIS A 523 -10.99 -28.90 4.49
N THR A 524 -10.01 -29.04 5.38
CA THR A 524 -9.89 -30.21 6.26
C THR A 524 -10.42 -29.92 7.66
N VAL A 525 -11.64 -30.40 7.95
CA VAL A 525 -12.30 -30.25 9.26
C VAL A 525 -11.75 -31.29 10.25
N ILE A 526 -11.25 -30.83 11.38
CA ILE A 526 -10.78 -31.67 12.51
C ILE A 526 -11.94 -32.05 13.45
N GLY A 527 -12.76 -31.07 13.80
CA GLY A 527 -13.90 -31.25 14.68
C GLY A 527 -14.90 -30.12 14.53
N SER A 528 -16.14 -30.39 14.84
CA SER A 528 -17.19 -29.37 14.77
C SER A 528 -18.29 -29.54 15.81
N LYS A 529 -18.95 -28.44 16.14
CA LYS A 529 -20.15 -28.42 17.00
C LYS A 529 -21.12 -27.37 16.47
N LYS A 530 -22.42 -27.72 16.50
CA LYS A 530 -23.47 -26.78 16.14
C LYS A 530 -23.83 -25.86 17.29
N ILE A 531 -24.03 -24.60 16.96
CA ILE A 531 -24.76 -23.64 17.79
C ILE A 531 -26.06 -23.27 17.07
N THR A 532 -27.07 -22.83 17.81
CA THR A 532 -28.37 -22.46 17.24
C THR A 532 -28.67 -21.02 17.57
N VAL A 533 -28.90 -20.21 16.54
CA VAL A 533 -29.46 -18.86 16.67
C VAL A 533 -30.99 -19.00 16.62
N ASP A 534 -31.65 -18.68 17.73
CA ASP A 534 -33.07 -18.94 17.88
C ASP A 534 -33.96 -18.02 17.07
N ASP A 535 -33.59 -16.74 16.93
CA ASP A 535 -34.32 -15.72 16.21
C ASP A 535 -33.41 -14.98 15.23
N THR A 536 -33.94 -14.59 14.08
CA THR A 536 -33.22 -13.71 13.13
C THR A 536 -33.03 -12.33 13.74
N ILE A 537 -31.79 -11.84 13.74
CA ILE A 537 -31.40 -10.48 14.16
C ILE A 537 -31.12 -9.66 12.92
N THR A 538 -31.79 -8.52 12.79
CA THR A 538 -31.50 -7.55 11.73
C THR A 538 -30.93 -6.31 12.39
N TYR A 539 -29.76 -5.88 11.95
CA TYR A 539 -29.06 -4.71 12.48
C TYR A 539 -29.49 -3.46 11.70
N ASP A 540 -30.74 -2.98 11.96
CA ASP A 540 -31.42 -1.98 11.15
C ASP A 540 -31.81 -0.72 11.93
N SER A 541 -31.27 -0.52 13.12
CA SER A 541 -31.56 0.65 13.95
C SER A 541 -30.34 1.11 14.76
N ASP A 542 -30.26 2.39 15.09
CA ASP A 542 -29.16 2.96 15.90
C ASP A 542 -29.04 2.37 17.32
N SER A 543 -30.05 1.63 17.77
CA SER A 543 -30.01 0.89 19.04
C SER A 543 -29.55 -0.55 18.88
N ASN A 544 -29.36 -1.01 17.66
CA ASN A 544 -28.94 -2.36 17.29
C ASN A 544 -28.11 -2.29 16.01
N THR A 545 -26.91 -1.78 16.11
CA THR A 545 -25.94 -1.67 15.02
C THR A 545 -25.06 -2.91 14.93
N HIS A 546 -24.52 -3.21 13.76
CA HIS A 546 -23.58 -4.31 13.54
C HIS A 546 -22.19 -3.92 14.05
N ASN A 547 -21.51 -4.84 14.73
CA ASN A 547 -20.09 -4.73 15.10
C ASN A 547 -19.70 -3.35 15.67
N GLY A 548 -20.55 -2.77 16.52
CA GLY A 548 -20.28 -1.49 17.18
C GLY A 548 -20.30 -0.26 16.27
N ASP A 549 -20.93 -0.33 15.11
CA ASP A 549 -21.14 0.84 14.24
C ASP A 549 -21.82 1.99 15.01
N GLN A 550 -21.38 3.21 14.74
CA GLN A 550 -21.94 4.41 15.40
C GLN A 550 -23.33 4.79 14.85
N THR A 551 -23.57 4.44 13.59
CA THR A 551 -24.88 4.55 12.93
C THR A 551 -25.16 3.25 12.17
N VAL A 552 -26.46 2.99 11.90
CA VAL A 552 -26.86 1.78 11.20
C VAL A 552 -26.29 1.72 9.78
N ALA A 553 -25.63 0.62 9.43
CA ALA A 553 -25.18 0.36 8.07
C ALA A 553 -26.37 0.12 7.12
N THR A 554 -26.46 0.92 6.06
CA THR A 554 -27.49 0.82 5.02
C THR A 554 -26.84 0.73 3.64
N ASN A 555 -27.62 0.40 2.60
CA ASN A 555 -27.06 0.43 1.23
C ASN A 555 -26.54 1.81 0.87
N GLN A 556 -25.28 1.86 0.55
CA GLN A 556 -24.57 3.08 0.17
C GLN A 556 -23.97 2.99 -1.24
N PHE A 557 -23.73 1.78 -1.74
CA PHE A 557 -23.02 1.50 -2.99
C PHE A 557 -23.92 0.87 -4.07
N ASP A 558 -25.25 1.13 -4.04
CA ASP A 558 -26.18 0.62 -5.05
C ASP A 558 -25.74 1.01 -6.49
N ASP A 559 -25.17 2.20 -6.66
CA ASP A 559 -24.68 2.67 -7.96
C ASP A 559 -23.35 1.98 -8.38
N ALA A 560 -22.60 1.40 -7.44
CA ALA A 560 -21.40 0.64 -7.75
C ALA A 560 -21.68 -0.82 -8.16
N ALA A 561 -22.92 -1.30 -8.02
CA ALA A 561 -23.28 -2.64 -8.45
C ALA A 561 -23.29 -2.80 -9.99
N GLY A 562 -23.50 -1.73 -10.74
CA GLY A 562 -23.48 -1.74 -12.20
C GLY A 562 -24.43 -2.74 -12.84
N ASP A 563 -24.23 -2.99 -14.12
CA ASP A 563 -24.95 -4.02 -14.89
C ASP A 563 -24.17 -5.34 -14.92
N VAL A 564 -23.71 -5.81 -13.73
CA VAL A 564 -22.85 -6.98 -13.58
C VAL A 564 -23.69 -8.20 -13.19
N THR A 565 -23.47 -9.34 -13.86
CA THR A 565 -23.98 -10.62 -13.42
C THR A 565 -23.08 -11.17 -12.32
N TYR A 566 -23.55 -11.11 -11.07
CA TYR A 566 -22.80 -11.62 -9.94
C TYR A 566 -22.96 -13.13 -9.77
N LEU A 567 -21.87 -13.77 -9.36
CA LEU A 567 -21.88 -15.20 -9.03
C LEU A 567 -22.86 -15.46 -7.88
N SER A 568 -23.65 -16.51 -8.02
CA SER A 568 -24.66 -16.88 -7.04
C SER A 568 -24.62 -18.36 -6.73
N ARG A 569 -24.71 -18.70 -5.44
CA ARG A 569 -24.82 -20.08 -4.93
C ARG A 569 -26.14 -20.74 -5.35
N ALA A 570 -27.16 -19.96 -5.65
CA ALA A 570 -28.47 -20.46 -6.07
C ALA A 570 -28.37 -21.40 -7.29
N GLY A 571 -29.09 -22.51 -7.23
CA GLY A 571 -29.03 -23.54 -8.26
C GLY A 571 -27.70 -24.25 -8.38
N HIS A 572 -26.96 -24.35 -7.25
CA HIS A 572 -25.62 -24.96 -7.22
C HIS A 572 -24.65 -24.27 -8.18
N PHE A 573 -24.55 -22.94 -8.11
CA PHE A 573 -23.74 -22.10 -8.99
C PHE A 573 -24.09 -22.25 -10.49
N ALA A 574 -25.40 -22.37 -10.80
CA ALA A 574 -25.85 -22.54 -12.17
C ALA A 574 -25.38 -21.44 -13.14
N ASN A 575 -25.11 -20.22 -12.62
CA ASN A 575 -24.59 -19.09 -13.38
C ASN A 575 -23.06 -18.96 -13.41
N TYR A 576 -22.31 -19.95 -12.89
CA TYR A 576 -20.85 -19.88 -12.78
C TYR A 576 -20.15 -19.45 -14.08
N LYS A 577 -20.50 -20.12 -15.20
CA LYS A 577 -19.90 -19.80 -16.50
C LYS A 577 -20.24 -18.41 -17.03
N GLU A 578 -21.43 -17.91 -16.71
CA GLU A 578 -21.89 -16.58 -17.14
C GLU A 578 -21.21 -15.50 -16.29
N ALA A 579 -21.22 -15.64 -14.97
CA ALA A 579 -20.69 -14.66 -14.04
C ALA A 579 -19.16 -14.52 -14.17
N THR A 580 -18.43 -15.62 -14.44
CA THR A 580 -16.97 -15.62 -14.60
C THR A 580 -16.49 -15.42 -16.04
N ALA A 581 -17.40 -15.20 -17.00
CA ALA A 581 -17.02 -14.93 -18.38
C ALA A 581 -16.36 -13.55 -18.52
N ALA A 582 -15.51 -13.40 -19.52
CA ALA A 582 -14.95 -12.10 -19.87
C ALA A 582 -16.06 -11.09 -20.21
N PRO A 583 -15.92 -9.82 -19.88
CA PRO A 583 -16.89 -8.78 -20.21
C PRO A 583 -17.14 -8.72 -21.73
N THR A 584 -18.39 -8.57 -22.10
CA THR A 584 -18.82 -8.40 -23.50
C THR A 584 -19.46 -7.05 -23.78
N ASN A 585 -19.88 -6.33 -22.73
CA ASN A 585 -20.35 -4.95 -22.83
C ASN A 585 -19.22 -4.01 -22.39
N PHE A 586 -18.82 -3.10 -23.27
CA PHE A 586 -17.78 -2.10 -23.05
C PHE A 586 -18.39 -0.68 -23.06
N GLU A 587 -19.67 -0.53 -22.76
CA GLU A 587 -20.33 0.76 -22.67
C GLU A 587 -20.74 1.05 -21.23
N MET A 588 -20.37 2.21 -20.72
CA MET A 588 -20.91 2.71 -19.46
C MET A 588 -22.37 3.14 -19.68
N SER A 589 -23.26 2.80 -18.75
CA SER A 589 -24.66 3.20 -18.81
C SER A 589 -24.83 4.73 -18.78
N ASP A 590 -25.86 5.26 -19.44
CA ASP A 590 -26.13 6.70 -19.46
C ASP A 590 -26.28 7.27 -18.05
N LYS A 591 -26.93 6.53 -17.13
CA LYS A 591 -27.09 6.93 -15.72
C LYS A 591 -25.73 7.10 -15.03
N ALA A 592 -24.81 6.15 -15.20
CA ALA A 592 -23.48 6.24 -14.59
C ALA A 592 -22.64 7.35 -15.22
N LYS A 593 -22.77 7.63 -16.52
CA LYS A 593 -22.08 8.73 -17.21
C LYS A 593 -22.51 10.11 -16.69
N GLU A 594 -23.77 10.31 -16.32
CA GLU A 594 -24.29 11.60 -15.83
C GLU A 594 -23.59 12.05 -14.55
N THR A 595 -23.24 11.12 -13.67
CA THR A 595 -22.59 11.38 -12.38
C THR A 595 -21.10 11.03 -12.34
N PHE A 596 -20.51 10.74 -13.51
CA PHE A 596 -19.07 10.54 -13.65
C PHE A 596 -18.34 11.88 -13.75
N TYR A 597 -17.54 12.19 -12.74
CA TYR A 597 -16.76 13.42 -12.67
C TYR A 597 -15.26 13.17 -12.81
N ASN A 598 -14.61 14.08 -13.51
CA ASN A 598 -13.16 14.25 -13.54
C ASN A 598 -12.82 15.73 -13.78
N ASN A 599 -11.55 16.09 -13.99
CA ASN A 599 -11.13 17.48 -14.17
C ASN A 599 -11.66 18.17 -15.45
N THR A 600 -12.29 17.42 -16.37
CA THR A 600 -12.88 18.00 -17.60
C THR A 600 -14.28 18.53 -17.37
N ASN A 601 -14.98 18.07 -16.32
CA ASN A 601 -16.39 18.39 -16.12
C ASN A 601 -16.79 18.72 -14.68
N TYR A 602 -15.87 18.64 -13.69
CA TYR A 602 -16.15 19.05 -12.34
C TYR A 602 -16.10 20.57 -12.19
N ASP A 603 -17.18 21.17 -11.69
CA ASP A 603 -17.28 22.58 -11.36
C ASP A 603 -17.71 22.73 -9.88
N PRO A 604 -16.81 23.17 -8.97
CA PRO A 604 -17.10 23.23 -7.54
C PRO A 604 -18.28 24.15 -7.21
N SER A 605 -18.56 25.16 -8.04
CA SER A 605 -19.65 26.09 -7.78
C SER A 605 -21.04 25.44 -7.81
N GLN A 606 -21.19 24.30 -8.50
CA GLN A 606 -22.45 23.54 -8.55
C GLN A 606 -22.78 22.81 -7.25
N PHE A 607 -21.80 22.66 -6.37
CA PHE A 607 -21.91 21.94 -5.09
C PHE A 607 -21.89 22.86 -3.88
N ASN A 608 -22.05 24.17 -4.08
CA ASN A 608 -22.10 25.15 -3.00
C ASN A 608 -23.53 25.27 -2.44
N ASP A 609 -23.63 25.36 -1.11
CA ASP A 609 -24.88 25.64 -0.39
C ASP A 609 -24.95 27.14 -0.08
N ASP A 610 -25.91 27.83 -0.70
CA ASP A 610 -26.13 29.27 -0.48
C ASP A 610 -26.55 29.63 0.96
N SER A 611 -26.93 28.64 1.76
CA SER A 611 -27.28 28.80 3.17
C SER A 611 -26.08 28.76 4.11
N ASP A 612 -24.91 28.34 3.63
CA ASP A 612 -23.70 28.27 4.43
C ASP A 612 -23.22 29.68 4.86
N GLU A 613 -22.91 29.82 6.13
CA GLU A 613 -22.29 31.03 6.65
C GLU A 613 -20.75 30.89 6.59
N MET A 614 -20.09 32.01 6.22
CA MET A 614 -18.62 32.05 6.15
C MET A 614 -18.01 31.82 7.54
N PRO A 615 -17.19 30.81 7.75
CA PRO A 615 -16.53 30.59 9.04
C PRO A 615 -15.56 31.72 9.41
N THR A 616 -15.31 31.89 10.70
CA THR A 616 -14.26 32.79 11.19
C THR A 616 -12.88 32.28 10.75
N THR A 617 -12.02 33.17 10.28
CA THR A 617 -10.62 32.89 9.90
C THR A 617 -9.68 33.98 10.38
N GLY A 618 -8.44 33.67 10.71
CA GLY A 618 -7.41 34.66 11.07
C GLY A 618 -7.59 35.33 12.42
N ALA A 619 -8.40 34.74 13.32
CA ALA A 619 -8.53 35.22 14.70
C ALA A 619 -7.21 35.12 15.48
N LYS A 620 -7.16 35.67 16.66
CA LYS A 620 -6.00 35.64 17.55
C LYS A 620 -6.43 35.22 18.96
N ASN A 621 -6.75 33.94 19.08
CA ASN A 621 -7.17 33.35 20.36
C ASN A 621 -5.99 32.95 21.22
N GLY A 622 -4.81 32.76 20.58
CA GLY A 622 -3.53 32.44 21.25
C GLY A 622 -3.38 30.98 21.62
N LEU A 623 -4.14 30.08 20.99
CA LEU A 623 -3.99 28.63 21.17
C LEU A 623 -2.85 28.08 20.30
N ARG A 624 -2.21 27.04 20.82
CA ARG A 624 -1.14 26.33 20.13
C ARG A 624 -1.56 24.89 19.91
N LEU A 625 -1.10 24.28 18.82
CA LEU A 625 -1.42 22.88 18.56
C LEU A 625 -0.99 21.94 19.70
N ALA A 626 0.13 22.25 20.35
CA ALA A 626 0.59 21.51 21.53
C ALA A 626 -0.39 21.51 22.71
N ASP A 627 -1.25 22.53 22.82
CA ASP A 627 -2.29 22.62 23.86
C ASP A 627 -3.44 21.63 23.60
N MET A 628 -3.48 21.05 22.40
CA MET A 628 -4.53 20.15 21.94
C MET A 628 -4.18 18.67 22.10
N TYR A 629 -2.94 18.33 22.49
CA TYR A 629 -2.52 16.94 22.70
C TYR A 629 -3.43 16.24 23.72
N GLY A 630 -3.98 15.07 23.35
CA GLY A 630 -4.84 14.25 24.19
C GLY A 630 -6.26 14.81 24.43
N LYS A 631 -6.64 15.91 23.77
CA LYS A 631 -8.03 16.40 23.80
C LYS A 631 -8.91 15.58 22.88
N ASP A 632 -10.17 15.39 23.29
CA ASP A 632 -11.17 14.76 22.45
C ASP A 632 -11.36 15.53 21.14
N TYR A 633 -11.77 14.83 20.08
CA TYR A 633 -12.03 15.44 18.77
C TYR A 633 -13.05 16.56 18.83
N ASP A 634 -14.07 16.42 19.67
CA ASP A 634 -15.19 17.39 19.83
C ASP A 634 -14.94 18.43 20.94
N ASP A 635 -13.70 18.57 21.47
CA ASP A 635 -13.39 19.58 22.48
C ASP A 635 -13.55 21.00 21.90
N ALA A 636 -14.25 21.87 22.65
CA ALA A 636 -14.58 23.22 22.18
C ALA A 636 -13.37 24.13 21.90
N ASP A 637 -12.18 23.80 22.35
CA ASP A 637 -10.96 24.55 22.05
C ASP A 637 -10.50 24.35 20.60
N TRP A 638 -10.90 23.22 19.94
CA TRP A 638 -10.65 23.02 18.52
C TRP A 638 -11.25 24.13 17.67
N GLU A 639 -12.51 24.52 17.91
CA GLU A 639 -13.15 25.61 17.18
C GLU A 639 -12.37 26.92 17.30
N LYS A 640 -11.85 27.22 18.50
CA LYS A 640 -11.07 28.44 18.76
C LYS A 640 -9.69 28.39 18.06
N LEU A 641 -9.06 27.21 18.00
CA LEU A 641 -7.79 27.03 17.31
C LEU A 641 -7.99 27.16 15.80
N LEU A 642 -9.04 26.53 15.25
CA LEU A 642 -9.37 26.59 13.83
C LEU A 642 -9.73 28.02 13.38
N ASP A 643 -10.33 28.85 14.25
CA ASP A 643 -10.57 30.26 13.98
C ASP A 643 -9.30 31.10 13.72
N GLU A 644 -8.13 30.63 14.22
CA GLU A 644 -6.84 31.30 14.00
C GLU A 644 -6.26 31.03 12.61
N LEU A 645 -6.71 29.96 11.92
CA LEU A 645 -6.24 29.63 10.58
C LEU A 645 -6.75 30.64 9.56
N THR A 646 -5.88 31.01 8.64
CA THR A 646 -6.26 31.76 7.44
C THR A 646 -6.64 30.78 6.33
N PHE A 647 -7.29 31.28 5.26
CA PHE A 647 -7.52 30.49 4.05
C PHE A 647 -6.21 29.89 3.51
N ASP A 648 -5.14 30.69 3.46
CA ASP A 648 -3.84 30.26 2.95
C ASP A 648 -3.18 29.21 3.87
N ASP A 649 -3.39 29.26 5.18
CA ASP A 649 -2.94 28.23 6.12
C ASP A 649 -3.63 26.89 5.84
N MET A 650 -4.94 26.91 5.66
CA MET A 650 -5.74 25.70 5.37
C MET A 650 -5.41 25.15 3.98
N ASP A 651 -5.34 26.00 2.96
CA ASP A 651 -4.97 25.59 1.61
C ASP A 651 -3.58 24.92 1.58
N ASN A 652 -2.60 25.49 2.28
CA ASN A 652 -1.26 24.91 2.39
C ASN A 652 -1.27 23.55 3.09
N LEU A 653 -2.04 23.36 4.16
CA LEU A 653 -2.19 22.06 4.84
C LEU A 653 -2.79 21.01 3.92
N ILE A 654 -3.82 21.37 3.17
CA ILE A 654 -4.58 20.50 2.29
C ILE A 654 -3.74 20.13 1.06
N ALA A 655 -3.18 21.15 0.39
CA ALA A 655 -2.56 20.97 -0.92
C ALA A 655 -1.17 20.31 -0.88
N ASN A 656 -0.47 20.33 0.25
CA ASN A 656 0.94 19.96 0.33
C ASN A 656 1.21 18.86 1.36
N GLY A 657 0.37 17.84 1.40
CA GLY A 657 0.48 16.68 2.30
C GLY A 657 1.49 15.61 1.87
N GLY A 658 2.36 15.90 0.90
CA GLY A 658 3.30 14.92 0.37
C GLY A 658 4.46 14.62 1.32
N TYR A 659 4.53 13.39 1.82
CA TYR A 659 5.54 12.87 2.74
C TYR A 659 5.67 13.68 4.04
N GLY A 660 4.55 14.22 4.49
CA GLY A 660 4.48 14.98 5.73
C GLY A 660 3.39 16.03 5.70
N THR A 661 3.10 16.60 6.85
CA THR A 661 2.11 17.67 6.97
C THR A 661 2.80 19.03 7.17
N PRO A 662 2.46 20.08 6.38
CA PRO A 662 3.12 21.39 6.43
C PRO A 662 3.05 22.07 7.80
N ALA A 663 4.01 22.96 8.06
CA ALA A 663 3.99 23.82 9.23
C ALA A 663 2.94 24.92 9.10
N VAL A 664 2.26 25.24 10.22
CA VAL A 664 1.31 26.36 10.32
C VAL A 664 1.73 27.23 11.52
N SER A 665 2.35 28.35 11.21
CA SER A 665 2.95 29.20 12.25
C SER A 665 1.94 29.92 13.14
N SER A 666 0.73 30.21 12.66
CA SER A 666 -0.35 30.85 13.42
C SER A 666 -0.69 30.05 14.68
N VAL A 667 -0.78 28.75 14.59
CA VAL A 667 -1.12 27.81 15.68
C VAL A 667 0.08 27.00 16.20
N GLY A 668 1.31 27.31 15.76
CA GLY A 668 2.52 26.64 16.22
C GLY A 668 2.66 25.19 15.78
N LYS A 669 1.95 24.79 14.72
CA LYS A 669 2.17 23.48 14.11
C LYS A 669 3.53 23.44 13.42
N ILE A 670 4.35 22.47 13.78
CA ILE A 670 5.60 22.18 13.05
C ILE A 670 5.31 21.39 11.78
N GLN A 671 6.26 21.33 10.86
CA GLN A 671 6.21 20.33 9.79
C GLN A 671 6.47 18.95 10.40
N LEU A 672 5.61 17.99 10.11
CA LEU A 672 5.83 16.59 10.41
C LEU A 672 6.34 15.87 9.16
N THR A 673 7.04 14.77 9.35
CA THR A 673 7.55 13.89 8.27
C THR A 673 6.77 12.59 8.30
N ASP A 674 6.30 12.13 7.15
CA ASP A 674 5.72 10.83 6.94
C ASP A 674 6.62 10.01 6.00
N ALA A 675 6.55 8.69 6.07
CA ALA A 675 7.40 7.80 5.30
C ALA A 675 6.60 6.70 4.62
N ASP A 676 7.04 6.29 3.42
CA ASP A 676 6.50 5.13 2.75
C ASP A 676 6.78 3.83 3.51
N GLY A 677 5.99 2.81 3.23
CA GLY A 677 6.05 1.45 3.71
C GLY A 677 5.53 0.51 2.62
N PRO A 678 4.99 -0.68 2.91
CA PRO A 678 4.57 -1.20 4.22
C PRO A 678 5.64 -1.95 5.02
N ALA A 679 6.59 -2.63 4.38
CA ALA A 679 7.55 -3.49 5.10
C ALA A 679 8.71 -2.70 5.76
N SER A 680 8.68 -1.38 5.77
CA SER A 680 9.77 -0.51 6.24
C SER A 680 9.29 0.93 6.41
N LEU A 681 10.21 1.82 6.76
CA LEU A 681 10.05 3.27 6.62
C LEU A 681 11.02 3.77 5.55
N ASN A 682 10.51 4.37 4.48
CA ASN A 682 11.30 4.93 3.40
C ASN A 682 10.95 6.41 3.18
N ASN A 683 11.93 7.29 3.28
CA ASN A 683 11.75 8.69 2.92
C ASN A 683 12.32 8.95 1.52
N ASN A 684 11.46 9.05 0.55
CA ASN A 684 11.82 9.19 -0.87
C ASN A 684 12.57 10.48 -1.19
N PHE A 685 12.47 11.54 -0.36
CA PHE A 685 13.20 12.79 -0.54
C PHE A 685 14.61 12.76 0.00
N THR A 686 14.82 12.17 1.17
CA THR A 686 16.14 12.07 1.78
C THR A 686 16.91 10.86 1.29
N GLY A 687 16.22 9.85 0.76
CA GLY A 687 16.76 8.54 0.45
C GLY A 687 17.17 7.77 1.72
N VAL A 688 16.67 8.16 2.90
CA VAL A 688 16.89 7.42 4.14
C VAL A 688 15.76 6.41 4.31
N GLY A 689 16.15 5.16 4.54
CA GLY A 689 15.22 4.08 4.85
C GLY A 689 15.59 3.37 6.17
N SER A 690 14.64 2.55 6.66
CA SER A 690 14.83 1.66 7.82
C SER A 690 15.23 0.25 7.39
N ILE A 691 15.33 -0.65 8.38
CA ILE A 691 15.38 -2.09 8.11
C ILE A 691 14.11 -2.50 7.38
N GLY A 692 14.28 -3.29 6.32
CA GLY A 692 13.18 -3.92 5.55
C GLY A 692 12.82 -5.26 6.16
N PHE A 693 11.55 -5.40 6.52
CA PHE A 693 10.95 -6.62 7.03
C PHE A 693 10.49 -7.55 5.89
N PRO A 694 10.17 -8.80 6.17
CA PRO A 694 9.45 -9.65 5.23
C PRO A 694 8.18 -8.96 4.72
N ALA A 695 7.75 -9.32 3.53
CA ALA A 695 6.57 -8.73 2.88
C ALA A 695 5.28 -8.98 3.68
N SER A 696 4.22 -8.17 3.48
CA SER A 696 2.93 -8.33 4.19
C SER A 696 2.32 -9.72 3.99
N THR A 697 2.50 -10.32 2.81
CA THR A 697 2.15 -11.73 2.56
C THR A 697 2.86 -12.69 3.54
N ALA A 698 4.12 -12.40 3.92
CA ALA A 698 4.83 -13.21 4.92
C ALA A 698 4.18 -13.06 6.31
N PHE A 699 3.80 -11.85 6.70
CA PHE A 699 3.07 -11.64 7.97
C PHE A 699 1.77 -12.45 7.99
N ALA A 700 1.00 -12.43 6.91
CA ALA A 700 -0.21 -13.26 6.82
C ALA A 700 0.11 -14.76 6.97
N CYS A 701 1.18 -15.25 6.33
CA CYS A 701 1.62 -16.65 6.44
C CYS A 701 2.05 -17.05 7.87
N THR A 702 2.37 -16.09 8.74
CA THR A 702 2.66 -16.41 10.16
C THR A 702 1.42 -16.85 10.92
N TRP A 703 0.23 -16.39 10.56
CA TRP A 703 -1.00 -16.53 11.35
C TRP A 703 -0.80 -16.16 12.82
N ASN A 704 0.02 -15.14 13.08
CA ASN A 704 0.43 -14.71 14.41
C ASN A 704 0.23 -13.20 14.58
N LYS A 705 -0.90 -12.84 15.19
CA LYS A 705 -1.28 -11.43 15.42
C LYS A 705 -0.31 -10.69 16.36
N ASP A 706 0.36 -11.41 17.27
CA ASP A 706 1.31 -10.80 18.19
C ASP A 706 2.58 -10.36 17.47
N LEU A 707 3.05 -11.11 16.46
CA LEU A 707 4.16 -10.68 15.60
C LEU A 707 3.79 -9.45 14.76
N ALA A 708 2.54 -9.38 14.26
CA ALA A 708 2.06 -8.19 13.56
C ALA A 708 2.08 -6.96 14.48
N LYS A 709 1.62 -7.10 15.73
CA LYS A 709 1.67 -6.02 16.72
C LYS A 709 3.10 -5.61 17.05
N GLN A 710 3.99 -6.58 17.31
CA GLN A 710 5.41 -6.31 17.59
C GLN A 710 6.10 -5.59 16.41
N PHE A 711 5.71 -5.93 15.18
CA PHE A 711 6.20 -5.20 14.01
C PHE A 711 5.73 -3.74 14.02
N GLY A 712 4.45 -3.48 14.30
CA GLY A 712 3.93 -2.12 14.47
C GLY A 712 4.71 -1.32 15.54
N GLU A 713 4.99 -1.95 16.69
CA GLU A 713 5.82 -1.34 17.75
C GLU A 713 7.25 -1.05 17.25
N MET A 714 7.84 -1.95 16.46
CA MET A 714 9.17 -1.77 15.88
C MET A 714 9.19 -0.66 14.82
N ILE A 715 8.13 -0.55 14.00
CA ILE A 715 7.94 0.61 13.13
C ILE A 715 7.95 1.90 13.95
N GLY A 716 7.29 1.90 15.11
CA GLY A 716 7.30 3.02 16.04
C GLY A 716 8.72 3.37 16.56
N ASP A 717 9.48 2.38 16.99
CA ASP A 717 10.86 2.59 17.46
C ASP A 717 11.76 3.12 16.33
N MET A 718 11.64 2.57 15.11
CA MET A 718 12.36 3.08 13.92
C MET A 718 11.91 4.49 13.54
N ALA A 719 10.61 4.79 13.63
CA ALA A 719 10.06 6.12 13.35
C ALA A 719 10.59 7.19 14.33
N HIS A 720 10.74 6.87 15.61
CA HIS A 720 11.35 7.75 16.60
C HIS A 720 12.81 8.05 16.26
N ASP A 721 13.61 7.03 15.94
CA ASP A 721 15.00 7.22 15.51
C ASP A 721 15.11 8.08 14.24
N MET A 722 14.19 7.90 13.28
CA MET A 722 14.17 8.62 12.00
C MET A 722 13.42 9.95 12.04
N HIS A 723 12.83 10.34 13.16
CA HIS A 723 11.96 11.50 13.31
C HIS A 723 10.75 11.52 12.36
N VAL A 724 10.16 10.36 12.14
CA VAL A 724 8.94 10.15 11.35
C VAL A 724 7.72 10.17 12.28
N ALA A 725 6.64 10.81 11.88
CA ALA A 725 5.40 10.89 12.65
C ALA A 725 4.28 10.00 12.07
N GLY A 726 4.26 9.83 10.74
CA GLY A 726 3.28 9.03 10.02
C GLY A 726 3.90 7.97 9.11
N TRP A 727 3.20 6.86 8.95
CA TRP A 727 3.62 5.70 8.16
C TRP A 727 2.56 5.37 7.10
N TYR A 728 2.91 5.42 5.80
CA TYR A 728 2.00 5.09 4.69
C TYR A 728 1.84 3.57 4.57
N ALA A 729 1.21 3.00 5.58
CA ALA A 729 0.92 1.58 5.74
C ALA A 729 -0.02 1.35 6.96
N PRO A 730 -0.50 0.08 7.18
CA PRO A 730 -0.35 -1.08 6.32
C PRO A 730 -1.18 -1.00 5.05
N ALA A 731 -0.80 -1.76 4.02
CA ALA A 731 -1.60 -1.96 2.83
C ALA A 731 -2.41 -3.26 2.98
N MET A 732 -3.73 -3.22 2.72
CA MET A 732 -4.63 -4.32 3.10
C MET A 732 -5.73 -4.62 2.08
N ASN A 733 -5.49 -4.27 0.81
CA ASN A 733 -6.37 -4.70 -0.26
C ASN A 733 -6.35 -6.24 -0.41
N ILE A 734 -7.37 -6.81 -1.01
CA ILE A 734 -7.55 -8.26 -1.05
C ILE A 734 -6.74 -8.88 -2.21
N HIS A 735 -6.13 -10.04 -1.99
CA HIS A 735 -5.55 -10.88 -3.03
C HIS A 735 -6.65 -11.47 -3.91
N ARG A 736 -7.34 -10.61 -4.65
CA ARG A 736 -8.46 -10.99 -5.51
C ARG A 736 -8.02 -11.89 -6.67
N ASN A 737 -6.80 -11.67 -7.16
CA ASN A 737 -6.26 -12.40 -8.30
C ASN A 737 -4.75 -12.60 -8.15
N ALA A 738 -4.26 -13.80 -8.50
CA ALA A 738 -2.85 -14.16 -8.39
C ALA A 738 -1.91 -13.24 -9.19
N PHE A 739 -2.39 -12.58 -10.22
CA PHE A 739 -1.58 -11.72 -11.11
C PHE A 739 -1.45 -10.28 -10.66
N SER A 740 -2.02 -9.88 -9.51
CA SER A 740 -1.84 -8.52 -8.98
C SER A 740 -0.36 -8.22 -8.69
N GLY A 741 0.10 -7.06 -9.15
CA GLY A 741 1.50 -6.65 -9.00
C GLY A 741 1.89 -6.32 -7.57
N ARG A 742 0.95 -5.90 -6.73
CA ARG A 742 1.20 -5.50 -5.33
C ARG A 742 0.80 -6.54 -4.28
N THR A 743 0.62 -7.80 -4.66
CA THR A 743 0.35 -8.90 -3.73
C THR A 743 1.36 -8.94 -2.56
N PHE A 744 2.62 -8.57 -2.79
CA PHE A 744 3.65 -8.53 -1.74
C PHE A 744 3.36 -7.50 -0.63
N GLU A 745 2.59 -6.44 -0.92
CA GLU A 745 2.23 -5.40 0.04
C GLU A 745 0.95 -5.71 0.81
N TYR A 746 0.13 -6.61 0.28
CA TYR A 746 -1.16 -7.01 0.84
C TYR A 746 -1.01 -8.34 1.60
N PHE A 747 -2.03 -8.70 2.37
CA PHE A 747 -1.92 -9.84 3.28
C PHE A 747 -2.43 -11.16 2.68
N SER A 748 -3.68 -11.17 2.20
CA SER A 748 -4.40 -12.42 1.94
C SER A 748 -5.60 -12.24 1.00
N GLU A 749 -6.11 -13.36 0.49
CA GLU A 749 -7.44 -13.46 -0.14
C GLU A 749 -8.58 -13.38 0.88
N ASP A 750 -8.29 -13.60 2.17
CA ASP A 750 -9.28 -13.58 3.25
C ASP A 750 -9.31 -12.22 3.98
N SER A 751 -10.51 -11.67 4.12
CA SER A 751 -10.73 -10.35 4.72
C SER A 751 -10.49 -10.32 6.23
N LEU A 752 -10.76 -11.42 6.96
CA LEU A 752 -10.51 -11.50 8.40
C LEU A 752 -9.01 -11.57 8.68
N LEU A 753 -8.29 -12.48 8.02
CA LEU A 753 -6.84 -12.61 8.18
C LEU A 753 -6.14 -11.28 7.86
N SER A 754 -6.52 -10.64 6.75
CA SER A 754 -5.99 -9.32 6.37
C SER A 754 -6.30 -8.26 7.45
N GLY A 755 -7.53 -8.24 7.94
CA GLY A 755 -7.97 -7.30 8.98
C GLY A 755 -7.26 -7.49 10.32
N VAL A 756 -7.11 -8.73 10.77
CA VAL A 756 -6.40 -9.05 12.02
C VAL A 756 -4.94 -8.63 11.95
N MET A 757 -4.24 -8.95 10.85
CA MET A 757 -2.83 -8.55 10.70
C MET A 757 -2.70 -7.03 10.66
N ALA A 758 -3.46 -6.35 9.80
CA ALA A 758 -3.41 -4.90 9.65
C ALA A 758 -3.77 -4.15 10.93
N SER A 759 -4.84 -4.55 11.63
CA SER A 759 -5.28 -3.88 12.86
C SER A 759 -4.24 -3.99 13.97
N ASN A 760 -3.55 -5.13 14.08
CA ASN A 760 -2.49 -5.31 15.07
C ASN A 760 -1.22 -4.51 14.73
N GLU A 761 -0.82 -4.41 13.46
CA GLU A 761 0.28 -3.52 13.04
C GLU A 761 -0.04 -2.06 13.38
N ILE A 762 -1.26 -1.60 13.10
CA ILE A 762 -1.71 -0.25 13.42
C ILE A 762 -1.71 -0.01 14.94
N ALA A 763 -2.23 -0.95 15.72
CA ALA A 763 -2.26 -0.84 17.18
C ALA A 763 -0.84 -0.71 17.76
N GLY A 764 0.11 -1.52 17.27
CA GLY A 764 1.51 -1.45 17.69
C GLY A 764 2.17 -0.11 17.36
N ALA A 765 2.00 0.42 16.13
CA ALA A 765 2.53 1.72 15.73
C ALA A 765 1.90 2.87 16.55
N LYS A 766 0.58 2.80 16.78
CA LYS A 766 -0.17 3.77 17.57
C LYS A 766 0.29 3.83 19.04
N GLU A 767 0.62 2.68 19.66
CA GLU A 767 1.17 2.65 21.03
C GLU A 767 2.47 3.45 21.15
N LYS A 768 3.20 3.61 20.05
CA LYS A 768 4.40 4.47 19.96
C LYS A 768 4.09 5.90 19.51
N GLY A 769 2.82 6.24 19.28
CA GLY A 769 2.39 7.57 18.83
C GLY A 769 2.67 7.86 17.37
N VAL A 770 2.84 6.82 16.55
CA VAL A 770 2.96 6.92 15.08
C VAL A 770 1.59 6.65 14.46
N TYR A 771 1.10 7.59 13.63
CA TYR A 771 -0.16 7.39 12.93
C TYR A 771 0.06 6.65 11.61
N SER A 772 -0.74 5.59 11.41
CA SER A 772 -0.67 4.73 10.24
C SER A 772 -1.72 5.12 9.22
N PHE A 773 -1.31 5.24 7.95
CA PHE A 773 -2.22 5.48 6.83
C PHE A 773 -2.63 4.13 6.22
N MET A 774 -3.70 3.55 6.73
CA MET A 774 -4.24 2.34 6.11
C MET A 774 -4.59 2.57 4.65
N LYS A 775 -4.16 1.68 3.74
CA LYS A 775 -4.23 1.87 2.30
C LYS A 775 -4.54 0.58 1.53
N HIS A 776 -5.02 0.67 0.30
CA HIS A 776 -5.55 1.83 -0.39
C HIS A 776 -7.07 1.78 -0.34
N PHE A 777 -7.70 2.77 0.24
CA PHE A 777 -9.13 2.76 0.58
C PHE A 777 -9.97 3.32 -0.57
N ALA A 778 -10.66 2.46 -1.38
CA ALA A 778 -10.72 1.01 -1.35
C ALA A 778 -10.74 0.41 -2.77
N LEU A 779 -10.71 -0.93 -2.88
CA LEU A 779 -10.83 -1.67 -4.15
C LEU A 779 -9.66 -1.48 -5.12
N ASN A 780 -8.46 -1.28 -4.63
CA ASN A 780 -7.24 -1.20 -5.44
C ASN A 780 -6.56 -2.57 -5.50
N ASP A 781 -7.24 -3.57 -6.11
CA ASP A 781 -6.78 -4.96 -6.13
C ASP A 781 -6.05 -5.35 -7.43
N GLN A 782 -5.78 -4.38 -8.31
CA GLN A 782 -4.94 -4.52 -9.51
C GLN A 782 -4.21 -3.21 -9.83
N GLU A 783 -3.08 -3.31 -10.54
CA GLU A 783 -2.26 -2.17 -10.95
C GLU A 783 -2.64 -1.61 -12.33
N THR A 784 -3.12 -2.49 -13.20
CA THR A 784 -3.50 -2.13 -14.57
C THR A 784 -4.60 -1.09 -14.56
N LYS A 785 -4.34 0.06 -15.20
CA LYS A 785 -5.24 1.23 -15.33
C LYS A 785 -5.62 1.92 -14.01
N ARG A 786 -5.05 1.59 -12.87
CA ARG A 786 -5.42 2.20 -11.58
C ARG A 786 -5.38 3.74 -11.59
N THR A 787 -4.41 4.34 -12.28
CA THR A 787 -4.27 5.81 -12.43
C THR A 787 -5.00 6.38 -13.65
N GLU A 788 -5.76 5.58 -14.39
CA GLU A 788 -6.45 5.95 -15.61
C GLU A 788 -7.98 5.85 -15.47
N MET A 789 -8.53 6.26 -14.33
CA MET A 789 -9.96 6.22 -14.03
C MET A 789 -10.56 4.81 -14.15
N LEU A 790 -9.94 3.83 -13.49
CA LEU A 790 -10.42 2.46 -13.43
C LEU A 790 -11.69 2.39 -12.57
N CYS A 791 -12.84 2.10 -13.19
CA CYS A 791 -14.11 1.86 -12.51
C CYS A 791 -14.19 0.43 -12.00
N THR A 792 -14.24 0.23 -10.69
CA THR A 792 -14.41 -1.08 -10.05
C THR A 792 -15.88 -1.28 -9.71
N TRP A 793 -16.51 -2.30 -10.32
CA TRP A 793 -17.93 -2.61 -10.10
C TRP A 793 -18.07 -3.80 -9.16
N THR A 794 -18.80 -3.61 -8.06
CA THR A 794 -19.08 -4.64 -7.06
C THR A 794 -20.39 -4.38 -6.34
N ASN A 795 -21.04 -5.42 -5.80
CA ASN A 795 -22.26 -5.24 -5.02
C ASN A 795 -21.96 -4.88 -3.55
N GLU A 796 -22.95 -4.32 -2.85
CA GLU A 796 -22.84 -3.86 -1.47
C GLU A 796 -22.38 -4.96 -0.50
N GLN A 797 -22.84 -6.22 -0.69
CA GLN A 797 -22.46 -7.33 0.19
C GLN A 797 -20.97 -7.62 0.08
N ALA A 798 -20.45 -7.78 -1.14
CA ALA A 798 -19.03 -8.00 -1.36
C ALA A 798 -18.19 -6.81 -0.89
N MET A 799 -18.68 -5.58 -1.13
CA MET A 799 -18.04 -4.37 -0.64
C MET A 799 -17.79 -4.46 0.87
N ARG A 800 -18.84 -4.75 1.66
CA ARG A 800 -18.79 -4.74 3.12
C ARG A 800 -18.09 -5.96 3.73
N GLU A 801 -18.39 -7.16 3.23
CA GLU A 801 -17.89 -8.40 3.84
C GLU A 801 -16.48 -8.78 3.40
N ILE A 802 -16.02 -8.28 2.24
CA ILE A 802 -14.72 -8.65 1.67
C ILE A 802 -13.79 -7.43 1.62
N TYR A 803 -14.10 -6.42 0.82
CA TYR A 803 -13.15 -5.38 0.47
C TYR A 803 -12.99 -4.27 1.51
N LEU A 804 -14.03 -3.96 2.27
CA LEU A 804 -13.99 -2.96 3.35
C LEU A 804 -13.69 -3.56 4.72
N LYS A 805 -13.90 -4.86 4.93
CA LYS A 805 -13.73 -5.52 6.24
C LYS A 805 -12.34 -5.29 6.87
N PRO A 806 -11.20 -5.40 6.15
CA PRO A 806 -9.89 -5.14 6.75
C PRO A 806 -9.74 -3.69 7.25
N PHE A 807 -10.32 -2.75 6.53
CA PHE A 807 -10.29 -1.33 6.91
C PHE A 807 -11.20 -1.04 8.09
N GLU A 808 -12.39 -1.65 8.13
CA GLU A 808 -13.31 -1.58 9.28
C GLU A 808 -12.62 -2.03 10.57
N MET A 809 -11.98 -3.22 10.56
CA MET A 809 -11.22 -3.75 11.69
C MET A 809 -10.06 -2.84 12.06
N SER A 810 -9.36 -2.28 11.09
CA SER A 810 -8.27 -1.33 11.32
C SER A 810 -8.72 -0.05 12.02
N VAL A 811 -9.94 0.44 11.76
CA VAL A 811 -10.54 1.58 12.48
C VAL A 811 -10.97 1.18 13.88
N LYS A 812 -11.76 0.11 14.01
CA LYS A 812 -12.46 -0.26 15.25
C LYS A 812 -11.52 -0.93 16.27
N GLU A 813 -10.69 -1.84 15.81
CA GLU A 813 -9.79 -2.64 16.65
C GLU A 813 -8.37 -2.04 16.69
N GLY A 814 -7.81 -1.67 15.52
CA GLY A 814 -6.48 -1.05 15.41
C GLY A 814 -6.45 0.40 15.87
N GLY A 815 -7.59 1.08 15.83
CA GLY A 815 -7.71 2.50 16.16
C GLY A 815 -6.93 3.39 15.21
N ALA A 816 -7.02 3.13 13.90
CA ALA A 816 -6.39 3.91 12.85
C ALA A 816 -6.72 5.41 12.95
N GLN A 817 -5.73 6.26 12.68
CA GLN A 817 -5.83 7.73 12.77
C GLN A 817 -5.58 8.42 11.42
N ALA A 818 -5.22 7.68 10.40
CA ALA A 818 -5.06 8.19 9.04
C ALA A 818 -5.44 7.12 8.00
N VAL A 819 -5.81 7.58 6.81
CA VAL A 819 -6.23 6.75 5.68
C VAL A 819 -5.60 7.30 4.41
N MET A 820 -5.20 6.43 3.48
CA MET A 820 -4.86 6.81 2.11
C MET A 820 -5.95 6.30 1.18
N SER A 821 -6.66 7.23 0.50
CA SER A 821 -7.68 6.88 -0.47
C SER A 821 -7.07 6.33 -1.76
N ALA A 822 -7.79 5.41 -2.41
CA ALA A 822 -7.30 4.72 -3.60
C ALA A 822 -7.39 5.56 -4.89
N PHE A 823 -6.64 5.17 -5.93
CA PHE A 823 -6.68 5.82 -7.24
C PHE A 823 -7.94 5.53 -8.03
N ASN A 824 -8.52 4.34 -7.87
CA ASN A 824 -9.62 3.85 -8.70
C ASN A 824 -10.95 4.55 -8.38
N TYR A 825 -11.91 4.31 -9.26
CA TYR A 825 -13.31 4.67 -9.07
C TYR A 825 -14.07 3.49 -8.50
N ILE A 826 -14.92 3.72 -7.52
CA ILE A 826 -15.90 2.75 -7.02
C ILE A 826 -17.18 2.98 -7.82
N GLY A 827 -17.53 2.01 -8.67
CA GLY A 827 -18.50 2.28 -9.72
C GLY A 827 -18.04 3.44 -10.61
N ASN A 828 -18.78 4.52 -10.63
CA ASN A 828 -18.49 5.72 -11.42
C ASN A 828 -17.93 6.91 -10.60
N THR A 829 -17.58 6.70 -9.33
CA THR A 829 -17.13 7.78 -8.43
C THR A 829 -15.70 7.53 -7.95
N TYR A 830 -14.82 8.50 -8.16
CA TYR A 830 -13.43 8.45 -7.70
C TYR A 830 -13.36 8.24 -6.17
N ALA A 831 -12.55 7.30 -5.70
CA ALA A 831 -12.50 6.93 -4.28
C ALA A 831 -12.14 8.11 -3.37
N GLY A 832 -11.15 8.94 -3.75
CA GLY A 832 -10.77 10.16 -3.01
C GLY A 832 -11.81 11.30 -3.08
N GLY A 833 -12.80 11.22 -3.98
CA GLY A 833 -13.92 12.14 -4.12
C GLY A 833 -15.27 11.50 -3.76
N ASN A 834 -15.27 10.39 -3.02
CA ASN A 834 -16.49 9.63 -2.72
C ASN A 834 -16.99 9.93 -1.29
N ASN A 835 -17.99 10.81 -1.19
CA ASN A 835 -18.59 11.20 0.09
C ASN A 835 -19.16 10.02 0.89
N VAL A 836 -19.75 9.06 0.19
CA VAL A 836 -20.34 7.88 0.82
C VAL A 836 -19.25 7.03 1.50
N LEU A 837 -18.17 6.78 0.78
CA LEU A 837 -17.03 6.00 1.30
C LEU A 837 -16.36 6.72 2.49
N LEU A 838 -16.04 8.03 2.30
CA LEU A 838 -15.14 8.76 3.20
C LEU A 838 -15.87 9.42 4.39
N ASN A 839 -17.13 9.80 4.23
CA ASN A 839 -17.92 10.38 5.33
C ASN A 839 -18.90 9.35 5.88
N THR A 840 -19.85 8.85 5.06
CA THR A 840 -20.91 7.99 5.59
C THR A 840 -20.36 6.68 6.18
N VAL A 841 -19.54 5.94 5.44
CA VAL A 841 -19.04 4.64 5.92
C VAL A 841 -17.89 4.82 6.90
N LEU A 842 -16.82 5.51 6.48
CA LEU A 842 -15.61 5.62 7.29
C LEU A 842 -15.85 6.40 8.59
N ARG A 843 -16.53 7.57 8.53
CA ARG A 843 -16.66 8.47 9.68
C ARG A 843 -17.95 8.23 10.46
N ASP A 844 -19.10 8.21 9.78
CA ASP A 844 -20.39 8.14 10.47
C ASP A 844 -20.72 6.72 10.94
N GLU A 845 -20.50 5.68 10.11
CA GLU A 845 -20.74 4.30 10.50
C GLU A 845 -19.64 3.80 11.44
N TRP A 846 -18.36 3.85 11.05
CA TRP A 846 -17.28 3.27 11.82
C TRP A 846 -16.70 4.17 12.91
N GLY A 847 -17.04 5.46 12.91
CA GLY A 847 -16.58 6.42 13.91
C GLY A 847 -15.11 6.86 13.76
N PHE A 848 -14.55 6.79 12.56
CA PHE A 848 -13.17 7.21 12.30
C PHE A 848 -12.95 8.69 12.62
N LYS A 849 -11.93 8.98 13.44
CA LYS A 849 -11.49 10.33 13.80
C LYS A 849 -10.02 10.49 13.41
N GLY A 850 -9.78 11.17 12.32
CA GLY A 850 -8.46 11.38 11.77
C GLY A 850 -8.54 11.95 10.36
N PHE A 851 -7.42 12.01 9.63
CA PHE A 851 -7.43 12.59 8.30
C PHE A 851 -7.22 11.56 7.18
N VAL A 852 -7.84 11.85 6.03
CA VAL A 852 -7.72 11.10 4.79
C VAL A 852 -6.77 11.83 3.86
N LEU A 853 -5.72 11.16 3.42
CA LEU A 853 -4.76 11.59 2.42
C LEU A 853 -5.11 10.92 1.09
N THR A 854 -4.94 11.59 -0.06
CA THR A 854 -5.00 10.90 -1.36
C THR A 854 -3.83 9.93 -1.49
N ASP A 855 -3.94 8.94 -2.38
CA ASP A 855 -2.76 8.36 -2.99
C ASP A 855 -2.01 9.44 -3.79
N TYR A 856 -0.84 9.13 -4.35
CA TYR A 856 0.03 10.11 -4.98
C TYR A 856 -0.71 11.06 -5.94
N PHE A 857 -0.66 12.36 -5.65
CA PHE A 857 -1.36 13.37 -6.43
C PHE A 857 -0.56 13.72 -7.68
N GLY A 858 -0.68 12.85 -8.69
CA GLY A 858 0.07 12.95 -9.95
C GLY A 858 -0.57 13.81 -11.02
N GLY A 859 -1.70 14.43 -10.74
CA GLY A 859 -2.43 15.24 -11.73
C GLY A 859 -3.02 14.40 -12.87
N TYR A 860 -3.44 13.15 -12.58
CA TYR A 860 -3.91 12.16 -13.57
C TYR A 860 -5.22 12.54 -14.30
N GLY A 861 -5.65 13.78 -14.18
CA GLY A 861 -6.81 14.32 -14.89
C GLY A 861 -8.15 14.13 -14.19
N TYR A 862 -8.16 13.56 -12.98
CA TYR A 862 -9.37 13.38 -12.16
C TYR A 862 -9.21 13.82 -10.70
N GLN A 863 -7.99 13.79 -10.17
CA GLN A 863 -7.72 14.27 -8.82
C GLN A 863 -7.91 15.79 -8.76
N ASN A 864 -8.76 16.27 -7.83
CA ASN A 864 -9.15 17.68 -7.73
C ASN A 864 -9.40 18.06 -6.27
N GLY A 865 -8.58 18.97 -5.72
CA GLY A 865 -8.68 19.38 -4.33
C GLY A 865 -10.04 19.96 -3.94
N ASP A 866 -10.69 20.75 -4.80
CA ASP A 866 -12.03 21.28 -4.54
C ASP A 866 -13.11 20.19 -4.43
N GLN A 867 -12.99 19.09 -5.21
CA GLN A 867 -13.87 17.93 -5.12
C GLN A 867 -13.60 17.15 -3.84
N GLU A 868 -12.35 16.87 -3.59
CA GLU A 868 -11.90 15.93 -2.56
C GLU A 868 -12.25 16.44 -1.16
N ILE A 869 -11.98 17.72 -0.83
CA ILE A 869 -12.31 18.28 0.50
C ILE A 869 -13.81 18.31 0.79
N ARG A 870 -14.66 18.42 -0.23
CA ARG A 870 -16.12 18.39 -0.09
C ARG A 870 -16.66 17.00 0.22
N ASN A 871 -15.86 15.96 -0.10
CA ASN A 871 -16.27 14.56 -0.03
C ASN A 871 -15.52 13.76 1.05
N GLY A 872 -14.77 14.45 1.95
CA GLY A 872 -14.17 13.81 3.12
C GLY A 872 -12.71 13.43 2.98
N ASN A 873 -12.06 13.75 1.85
CA ASN A 873 -10.61 13.67 1.73
C ASN A 873 -9.99 14.97 2.21
N ASP A 874 -9.00 14.92 3.08
CA ASP A 874 -8.52 16.08 3.82
C ASP A 874 -7.21 16.66 3.30
N SER A 875 -6.37 15.83 2.67
CA SER A 875 -5.04 16.26 2.23
C SER A 875 -4.62 15.56 0.94
N MET A 876 -3.77 16.23 0.17
CA MET A 876 -3.26 15.74 -1.12
C MET A 876 -1.82 15.27 -0.96
N LEU A 877 -1.52 14.01 -1.33
CA LEU A 877 -0.14 13.50 -1.36
C LEU A 877 0.64 14.17 -2.48
N ALA A 878 0.87 15.46 -2.33
CA ALA A 878 1.59 16.29 -3.30
C ALA A 878 2.60 17.19 -2.60
N THR A 879 3.75 17.40 -3.23
CA THR A 879 4.78 18.34 -2.77
C THR A 879 4.72 19.67 -3.50
N THR A 880 4.29 19.63 -4.73
CA THR A 880 4.01 20.80 -5.59
C THR A 880 3.03 20.37 -6.67
N SER A 881 1.92 21.05 -6.79
CA SER A 881 1.02 20.92 -7.93
C SER A 881 0.24 22.22 -8.09
N ILE A 882 -0.31 22.45 -9.27
CA ILE A 882 -1.19 23.62 -9.52
C ILE A 882 -2.67 23.24 -9.44
N THR A 883 -3.01 21.95 -9.43
CA THR A 883 -4.40 21.46 -9.43
C THR A 883 -4.88 20.98 -8.07
N ASN A 884 -4.01 20.88 -7.08
CA ASN A 884 -4.31 20.46 -5.71
C ASN A 884 -4.67 21.62 -4.77
N HIS A 885 -4.47 22.86 -5.18
CA HIS A 885 -4.88 24.04 -4.42
C HIS A 885 -6.39 24.28 -4.52
N ILE A 886 -6.98 24.73 -3.40
CA ILE A 886 -8.39 25.06 -3.36
C ILE A 886 -8.65 26.36 -4.12
N THR A 887 -9.52 26.30 -5.10
CA THR A 887 -9.82 27.45 -5.97
C THR A 887 -11.10 28.16 -5.59
N ASP A 888 -12.09 27.44 -5.05
CA ASP A 888 -13.34 28.00 -4.60
C ASP A 888 -13.21 28.61 -3.19
N LYS A 889 -13.68 29.85 -3.03
CA LYS A 889 -13.66 30.61 -1.76
C LYS A 889 -15.06 30.86 -1.20
N SER A 890 -16.03 30.05 -1.61
CA SER A 890 -17.38 30.08 -1.04
C SER A 890 -17.39 29.68 0.44
N ALA A 891 -18.47 29.99 1.13
CA ALA A 891 -18.63 29.56 2.51
C ALA A 891 -18.61 28.03 2.65
N THR A 892 -19.24 27.31 1.71
CA THR A 892 -19.21 25.84 1.65
C THR A 892 -17.79 25.30 1.54
N SER A 893 -16.98 25.89 0.65
CA SER A 893 -15.58 25.48 0.49
C SER A 893 -14.76 25.74 1.76
N VAL A 894 -14.88 26.91 2.36
CA VAL A 894 -14.14 27.26 3.58
C VAL A 894 -14.56 26.39 4.77
N LYS A 895 -15.83 25.98 4.87
CA LYS A 895 -16.29 24.99 5.84
C LYS A 895 -15.61 23.64 5.64
N ALA A 896 -15.58 23.16 4.39
CA ALA A 896 -14.90 21.89 4.05
C ALA A 896 -13.39 21.96 4.36
N MET A 897 -12.72 23.07 4.00
CA MET A 897 -11.31 23.29 4.35
C MET A 897 -11.08 23.29 5.87
N ARG A 898 -11.99 23.86 6.63
CA ARG A 898 -11.91 23.89 8.10
C ARG A 898 -12.02 22.48 8.69
N THR A 899 -12.93 21.66 8.16
CA THR A 899 -13.08 20.26 8.56
C THR A 899 -11.80 19.48 8.21
N ALA A 900 -11.29 19.61 6.99
CA ALA A 900 -10.05 18.99 6.58
C ALA A 900 -8.85 19.39 7.46
N ALA A 901 -8.72 20.70 7.75
CA ALA A 901 -7.68 21.20 8.64
C ALA A 901 -7.82 20.64 10.06
N HIS A 902 -9.05 20.51 10.59
CA HIS A 902 -9.30 19.89 11.90
C HIS A 902 -8.80 18.44 11.93
N ASN A 903 -9.17 17.63 10.94
CA ASN A 903 -8.78 16.24 10.84
C ASN A 903 -7.26 16.07 10.81
N ILE A 904 -6.57 16.89 9.99
CA ILE A 904 -5.10 16.89 9.89
C ILE A 904 -4.47 17.30 11.22
N LEU A 905 -4.95 18.39 11.82
CA LEU A 905 -4.40 18.92 13.06
C LEU A 905 -4.67 18.01 14.27
N TYR A 906 -5.84 17.36 14.32
CA TYR A 906 -6.17 16.38 15.35
C TYR A 906 -5.18 15.20 15.34
N THR A 907 -4.94 14.61 14.18
CA THR A 907 -3.97 13.51 14.04
C THR A 907 -2.56 13.98 14.35
N ALA A 908 -2.16 15.14 13.83
CA ALA A 908 -0.83 15.70 14.07
C ALA A 908 -0.59 16.00 15.57
N ALA A 909 -1.58 16.58 16.26
CA ALA A 909 -1.51 16.89 17.69
C ALA A 909 -1.31 15.65 18.55
N ASN A 910 -1.93 14.52 18.17
CA ASN A 910 -1.86 13.26 18.90
C ASN A 910 -0.66 12.37 18.51
N SER A 911 0.25 12.86 17.65
CA SER A 911 1.49 12.16 17.35
C SER A 911 2.51 12.27 18.50
N TRP A 912 3.46 11.35 18.54
CA TRP A 912 4.55 11.35 19.53
C TRP A 912 5.35 12.67 19.55
N GLN A 913 5.35 13.41 18.44
CA GLN A 913 6.06 14.68 18.31
C GLN A 913 5.56 15.76 19.26
N TYR A 914 4.29 15.70 19.68
CA TYR A 914 3.65 16.66 20.60
C TYR A 914 3.46 16.13 22.02
N ALA A 915 3.81 14.87 22.30
CA ALA A 915 3.62 14.25 23.61
C ALA A 915 4.30 14.98 24.77
N ASP A 916 5.44 15.65 24.52
CA ASP A 916 6.18 16.43 25.49
C ASP A 916 5.91 17.95 25.37
N GLY A 917 4.80 18.36 24.73
CA GLY A 917 4.44 19.77 24.49
C GLY A 917 4.97 20.31 23.16
N GLU A 918 5.21 21.63 23.06
CA GLU A 918 5.60 22.26 21.78
C GLU A 918 6.99 21.77 21.30
N PRO A 919 7.07 21.10 20.12
CA PRO A 919 8.33 20.57 19.62
C PRO A 919 9.33 21.67 19.28
N LYS A 920 10.61 21.44 19.59
CA LYS A 920 11.69 22.35 19.24
C LYS A 920 12.28 21.97 17.88
N VAL A 921 12.00 22.79 16.87
CA VAL A 921 12.50 22.57 15.50
C VAL A 921 13.63 23.53 15.17
N ALA A 922 14.71 23.00 14.63
CA ALA A 922 15.80 23.83 14.09
C ALA A 922 15.32 24.52 12.80
N THR A 923 15.67 25.80 12.64
CA THR A 923 15.35 26.51 11.39
C THR A 923 16.05 25.82 10.20
N PRO A 924 15.34 25.44 9.14
CA PRO A 924 15.94 24.82 7.97
C PRO A 924 17.08 25.64 7.39
N ILE A 925 18.15 24.96 6.91
CA ILE A 925 19.37 25.63 6.37
C ILE A 925 19.01 26.62 5.27
N TRP A 926 18.08 26.28 4.39
CA TRP A 926 17.67 27.16 3.30
C TRP A 926 17.00 28.47 3.79
N LYS A 927 16.21 28.43 4.87
CA LYS A 927 15.64 29.62 5.50
C LYS A 927 16.74 30.50 6.11
N THR A 928 17.69 29.88 6.79
CA THR A 928 18.85 30.61 7.32
C THR A 928 19.64 31.28 6.19
N ALA A 929 19.92 30.57 5.10
CA ALA A 929 20.58 31.15 3.93
C ALA A 929 19.78 32.32 3.30
N MET A 930 18.46 32.22 3.24
CA MET A 930 17.57 33.27 2.77
C MET A 930 17.63 34.51 3.68
N TYR A 931 17.61 34.38 4.99
CA TYR A 931 17.74 35.50 5.94
C TYR A 931 19.10 36.18 5.84
N VAL A 932 20.17 35.40 5.66
CA VAL A 932 21.52 35.95 5.40
C VAL A 932 21.52 36.74 4.10
N ALA A 933 20.90 36.19 3.03
CA ALA A 933 20.79 36.87 1.75
C ALA A 933 20.02 38.21 1.88
N TRP A 934 18.93 38.25 2.67
CA TRP A 934 18.20 39.48 2.96
C TRP A 934 19.09 40.53 3.70
N GLY A 935 19.83 40.08 4.70
CA GLY A 935 20.75 40.97 5.44
C GLY A 935 21.84 41.54 4.51
N VAL A 936 22.45 40.70 3.69
CA VAL A 936 23.44 41.14 2.70
C VAL A 936 22.84 42.11 1.69
N THR A 937 21.64 41.79 1.14
CA THR A 937 20.93 42.65 0.20
C THR A 937 20.59 44.01 0.81
N ALA A 938 20.08 44.04 2.05
CA ALA A 938 19.79 45.29 2.76
C ALA A 938 21.04 46.18 2.90
N ILE A 939 22.15 45.60 3.34
CA ILE A 939 23.43 46.31 3.45
C ILE A 939 23.89 46.85 2.08
N LEU A 940 23.80 46.02 1.04
CA LEU A 940 24.16 46.43 -0.32
C LEU A 940 23.29 47.58 -0.81
N VAL A 941 21.96 47.49 -0.64
CA VAL A 941 21.02 48.53 -1.03
C VAL A 941 21.30 49.84 -0.33
N ILE A 942 21.50 49.81 1.00
CA ILE A 942 21.83 51.01 1.78
C ILE A 942 23.17 51.65 1.29
N ALA A 943 24.19 50.83 1.05
CA ALA A 943 25.49 51.28 0.61
C ALA A 943 25.41 51.90 -0.82
N LEU A 944 24.70 51.21 -1.73
CA LEU A 944 24.51 51.69 -3.12
C LEU A 944 23.65 52.94 -3.17
N GLU A 945 22.62 53.06 -2.35
CA GLU A 945 21.77 54.24 -2.23
C GLU A 945 22.58 55.45 -1.71
N ALA A 946 23.34 55.28 -0.63
CA ALA A 946 24.23 56.31 -0.07
C ALA A 946 25.25 56.78 -1.12
N LEU A 947 25.78 55.84 -1.91
CA LEU A 947 26.73 56.16 -2.99
C LEU A 947 26.05 56.89 -4.18
N ALA A 948 24.80 56.51 -4.51
CA ALA A 948 24.01 57.14 -5.58
C ALA A 948 23.69 58.61 -5.17
N ILE A 949 23.20 58.81 -3.94
CA ILE A 949 22.88 60.14 -3.40
C ILE A 949 24.15 61.01 -3.36
N LYS A 950 25.26 60.48 -2.79
CA LYS A 950 26.54 61.19 -2.78
C LYS A 950 26.97 61.64 -4.17
N ARG A 951 26.99 60.70 -5.14
CA ARG A 951 27.33 61.00 -6.53
C ARG A 951 26.40 61.99 -7.18
N TYR A 952 25.11 61.94 -6.83
CA TYR A 952 24.11 62.93 -7.30
C TYR A 952 24.47 64.33 -6.74
N MET A 953 24.70 64.48 -5.44
CA MET A 953 25.03 65.75 -4.80
C MET A 953 26.34 66.33 -5.34
N ASP A 954 27.38 65.48 -5.48
CA ASP A 954 28.69 65.92 -6.04
C ASP A 954 28.54 66.46 -7.47
N ARG A 955 27.77 65.75 -8.31
CA ARG A 955 27.49 66.21 -9.70
C ARG A 955 26.68 67.46 -9.74
N LYS A 956 25.75 67.66 -8.81
CA LYS A 956 24.93 68.86 -8.74
C LYS A 956 25.74 70.08 -8.26
N LYS A 957 26.64 69.87 -7.27
CA LYS A 957 27.57 70.90 -6.78
C LYS A 957 28.53 71.35 -7.86
N ALA A 958 29.20 70.40 -8.53
CA ALA A 958 30.10 70.71 -9.65
C ALA A 958 29.44 71.50 -10.77
N LYS A 959 28.17 71.38 -11.02
CA LYS A 959 27.41 72.17 -12.00
C LYS A 959 27.17 73.61 -11.52
N THR A 960 26.94 73.83 -10.25
CA THR A 960 26.74 75.15 -9.65
C THR A 960 28.02 75.96 -9.65
N GLU A 961 29.14 75.31 -9.39
CA GLU A 961 30.49 75.94 -9.44
C GLU A 961 30.95 76.29 -10.85
N VAL A 962 30.46 75.66 -11.87
CA VAL A 962 30.75 75.97 -13.30
C VAL A 962 29.81 77.07 -13.83
N THR A 963 28.69 77.34 -13.19
CA THR A 963 27.70 78.38 -13.57
C THR A 963 27.78 79.65 -12.73
N ALA A 964 28.60 79.68 -11.67
CA ALA A 964 28.96 80.82 -10.85
C ALA A 964 30.34 81.41 -11.41
#